data_45fb8b8c9c6c61ce89c9d6ab81000381
#
_entry.id   45fb8b8c9c6c61ce89c9d6ab81000381
#
_cell.length_a   1.000
_cell.length_b   1.000
_cell.length_c   1.000
_cell.angle_alpha   90.00
_cell.angle_beta   90.00
_cell.angle_gamma   90.00
#
_symmetry.space_group_name_H-M   'P 1'
#
loop_
_entity.id
_entity.type
_entity.pdbx_description
1 polymer ?
#
loop_
_entity_poly.entity_id
_entity_poly.type
_entity_poly.pdbx_seq_one_letter_code
_entity_poly.pdbx_strand_id
1 'polypeptide(L)'
;KGFKYHNQWICKQCADEVIKREIKYNGMDKKTFKNFKRLLQRTQDLEKLLKVFEPRFDPLREPSLTLFDKTISSKDEKNPISVDELQIPKNFKSILKMHGNRQLLPVQKLAIEEGLLKGEDLLIVSATASGKTLIGELAGIPKALNGKRFLFLTPLVALANQKYHEFKSKYSKMGLKTAIKVGMNRVKARGELVIPDTDIKGADIIVGTYEGIDFILRSDKSNILKELGVVVIDEIHTLDDEERGSRLNGMISRLKKIFPEAQIIALSATIDNPEEIASEFNLKLIEYDKRPVTLERHLAFTRNEEEKKDLIMRLTTREFKNISKNGFRGQSIIFTNSRRKTKLIADYLRRRGIKAEAYHAGLPYRQRRKIEEKFASQQLAAVVTTAALGAGVDFPASQVIFETLLMGNRWITPNEFSQMLGRAGRPSYHDRGIVYLLPEVGMSFDGETEESKAIELLESGLDPVNVHYTSEDVMEQLLADISSGAIKNIRDIEERPTWPINPEEALEVLESYGLILEDDGKLKVTDYGMAVSKSFLKCEEADYIRENLDNMDPLAIALSMEPFENAYLSNRLHNQLTHKLKVKFSNKLFADSTLDIISNGDNIIKLDEKLQEALLNIQIDFLSCECKERPFCDCIQDKLSEYIVKMRLRGKDPADISRLLLKKYQIQAYSGDIFNWLDSILRILESIRRISSAFKKHEKVKESSMILQAIETGDKIP
;
A
#
# COMPACT_ATOMS: atom_id res chain seq x y z
N LYS A 1 2.71 -38.87 -30.02
CA LYS A 1 1.38 -38.75 -29.38
C LYS A 1 0.62 -37.67 -30.17
N GLY A 2 -0.59 -38.01 -30.66
CA GLY A 2 -1.49 -37.09 -31.36
C GLY A 2 -2.51 -36.46 -30.41
N PHE A 3 -3.29 -35.49 -30.96
CA PHE A 3 -4.39 -34.83 -30.26
C PHE A 3 -5.69 -35.15 -30.98
N LYS A 4 -6.79 -35.34 -30.25
CA LYS A 4 -8.12 -35.61 -30.81
C LYS A 4 -8.67 -34.34 -31.47
N TYR A 5 -9.14 -34.49 -32.73
CA TYR A 5 -9.78 -33.42 -33.50
C TYR A 5 -10.71 -34.00 -34.58
N HIS A 6 -12.00 -33.65 -34.58
CA HIS A 6 -13.04 -34.19 -35.48
C HIS A 6 -13.02 -35.73 -35.60
N ASN A 7 -13.01 -36.43 -34.44
CA ASN A 7 -12.93 -37.88 -34.33
C ASN A 7 -11.67 -38.53 -34.95
N GLN A 8 -10.65 -37.75 -35.28
CA GLN A 8 -9.35 -38.21 -35.77
C GLN A 8 -8.23 -37.78 -34.82
N TRP A 9 -7.07 -38.40 -34.99
CA TRP A 9 -5.85 -38.01 -34.28
C TRP A 9 -4.94 -37.20 -35.20
N ILE A 10 -4.63 -35.99 -34.85
CA ILE A 10 -3.72 -35.11 -35.58
C ILE A 10 -2.38 -34.99 -34.87
N CYS A 11 -1.31 -34.76 -35.65
CA CYS A 11 0.02 -34.54 -35.08
C CYS A 11 0.12 -33.19 -34.37
N LYS A 12 1.19 -33.07 -33.58
CA LYS A 12 1.44 -31.82 -32.80
C LYS A 12 1.58 -30.60 -33.70
N GLN A 13 2.26 -30.72 -34.82
CA GLN A 13 2.47 -29.60 -35.74
C GLN A 13 1.14 -29.09 -36.33
N CYS A 14 0.27 -30.02 -36.79
CA CYS A 14 -1.05 -29.63 -37.28
C CYS A 14 -1.90 -28.96 -36.20
N ALA A 15 -1.88 -29.47 -34.96
CA ALA A 15 -2.59 -28.87 -33.86
C ALA A 15 -2.05 -27.47 -33.53
N ASP A 16 -0.74 -27.27 -33.50
CA ASP A 16 -0.08 -25.98 -33.28
C ASP A 16 -0.46 -24.95 -34.37
N GLU A 17 -0.57 -25.37 -35.64
CA GLU A 17 -1.00 -24.51 -36.75
C GLU A 17 -2.47 -24.06 -36.62
N VAL A 18 -3.36 -24.98 -36.25
CA VAL A 18 -4.76 -24.64 -35.99
C VAL A 18 -4.88 -23.61 -34.85
N ILE A 19 -4.20 -23.82 -33.73
CA ILE A 19 -4.22 -22.88 -32.60
C ILE A 19 -3.69 -21.50 -33.02
N LYS A 20 -2.56 -21.43 -33.76
CA LYS A 20 -2.01 -20.16 -34.26
C LYS A 20 -2.96 -19.42 -35.16
N ARG A 21 -3.68 -20.15 -36.02
CA ARG A 21 -4.70 -19.57 -36.89
C ARG A 21 -5.87 -18.98 -36.10
N GLU A 22 -6.36 -19.71 -35.10
CA GLU A 22 -7.46 -19.24 -34.24
C GLU A 22 -7.05 -18.03 -33.39
N ILE A 23 -5.84 -18.01 -32.82
CA ILE A 23 -5.27 -16.87 -32.09
C ILE A 23 -5.27 -15.63 -33.01
N LYS A 24 -4.75 -15.77 -34.24
CA LYS A 24 -4.70 -14.68 -35.21
C LYS A 24 -6.11 -14.22 -35.63
N TYR A 25 -7.02 -15.16 -35.89
CA TYR A 25 -8.40 -14.86 -36.29
C TYR A 25 -9.18 -14.09 -35.19
N ASN A 26 -8.97 -14.44 -33.95
CA ASN A 26 -9.60 -13.78 -32.81
C ASN A 26 -8.87 -12.51 -32.33
N GLY A 27 -7.82 -12.06 -33.02
CA GLY A 27 -7.08 -10.85 -32.69
C GLY A 27 -6.27 -10.92 -31.38
N MET A 28 -5.99 -12.13 -30.89
CA MET A 28 -5.23 -12.34 -29.67
C MET A 28 -3.72 -12.21 -29.89
N ASP A 29 -3.00 -11.86 -28.82
CA ASP A 29 -1.55 -11.77 -28.84
C ASP A 29 -0.90 -13.14 -29.11
N LYS A 30 0.17 -13.14 -29.91
CA LYS A 30 0.91 -14.38 -30.26
C LYS A 30 1.51 -15.08 -29.05
N LYS A 31 1.84 -14.37 -27.99
CA LYS A 31 2.37 -14.95 -26.75
C LYS A 31 1.35 -15.87 -26.06
N THR A 32 0.02 -15.71 -26.32
CA THR A 32 -1.03 -16.58 -25.81
C THR A 32 -0.91 -18.03 -26.31
N PHE A 33 -0.19 -18.26 -27.43
CA PHE A 33 0.03 -19.59 -27.99
C PHE A 33 0.61 -20.59 -26.96
N LYS A 34 1.54 -20.12 -26.12
CA LYS A 34 2.17 -20.97 -25.09
C LYS A 34 1.14 -21.48 -24.09
N ASN A 35 0.19 -20.64 -23.68
CA ASN A 35 -0.89 -21.02 -22.78
C ASN A 35 -1.84 -22.04 -23.43
N PHE A 36 -2.28 -21.79 -24.67
CA PHE A 36 -3.15 -22.73 -25.38
C PHE A 36 -2.46 -24.08 -25.64
N LYS A 37 -1.16 -24.09 -25.91
CA LYS A 37 -0.37 -25.31 -26.04
C LYS A 37 -0.33 -26.12 -24.73
N ARG A 38 -0.19 -25.45 -23.58
CA ARG A 38 -0.26 -26.08 -22.25
C ARG A 38 -1.65 -26.68 -22.00
N LEU A 39 -2.72 -25.96 -22.34
CA LEU A 39 -4.10 -26.42 -22.25
C LEU A 39 -4.32 -27.64 -23.15
N LEU A 40 -3.82 -27.64 -24.38
CA LEU A 40 -3.92 -28.78 -25.31
C LEU A 40 -3.21 -30.02 -24.77
N GLN A 41 -2.02 -29.85 -24.19
CA GLN A 41 -1.29 -30.96 -23.59
C GLN A 41 -2.06 -31.59 -22.41
N ARG A 42 -2.81 -30.79 -21.65
CA ARG A 42 -3.62 -31.27 -20.54
C ARG A 42 -4.93 -31.89 -20.97
N THR A 43 -5.62 -31.28 -21.93
CA THR A 43 -6.91 -31.79 -22.42
C THR A 43 -6.79 -32.96 -23.38
N GLN A 44 -5.66 -33.07 -24.12
CA GLN A 44 -5.43 -34.02 -25.22
C GLN A 44 -6.48 -33.97 -26.35
N ASP A 45 -7.34 -32.94 -26.32
CA ASP A 45 -8.48 -32.78 -27.23
C ASP A 45 -8.50 -31.32 -27.75
N LEU A 46 -8.19 -31.18 -29.06
CA LEU A 46 -8.13 -29.86 -29.72
C LEU A 46 -9.54 -29.26 -29.88
N GLU A 47 -10.53 -30.09 -30.23
CA GLU A 47 -11.90 -29.61 -30.39
C GLU A 47 -12.47 -29.01 -29.11
N LYS A 48 -12.18 -29.68 -27.98
CA LYS A 48 -12.52 -29.14 -26.65
C LYS A 48 -11.79 -27.82 -26.36
N LEU A 49 -10.50 -27.72 -26.70
CA LEU A 49 -9.72 -26.50 -26.55
C LEU A 49 -10.30 -25.34 -27.37
N LEU A 50 -10.68 -25.62 -28.64
CA LEU A 50 -11.19 -24.59 -29.56
C LEU A 50 -12.47 -23.91 -29.07
N LYS A 51 -13.22 -24.54 -28.15
CA LYS A 51 -14.38 -23.90 -27.51
C LYS A 51 -14.04 -22.58 -26.81
N VAL A 52 -12.80 -22.39 -26.34
CA VAL A 52 -12.36 -21.14 -25.71
C VAL A 52 -12.46 -19.95 -26.68
N PHE A 53 -12.36 -20.21 -27.98
CA PHE A 53 -12.46 -19.18 -29.01
C PHE A 53 -13.92 -18.90 -29.43
N GLU A 54 -14.87 -19.72 -29.01
CA GLU A 54 -16.28 -19.55 -29.37
C GLU A 54 -16.91 -18.33 -28.69
N PRO A 55 -17.79 -17.56 -29.38
CA PRO A 55 -18.46 -16.39 -28.81
C PRO A 55 -19.30 -16.68 -27.55
N ARG A 56 -19.73 -17.92 -27.35
CA ARG A 56 -20.59 -18.37 -26.24
C ARG A 56 -19.84 -19.23 -25.24
N PHE A 57 -18.52 -19.21 -25.27
CA PHE A 57 -17.74 -19.92 -24.26
C PHE A 57 -18.08 -19.47 -22.84
N ASP A 58 -18.41 -20.40 -21.98
CA ASP A 58 -18.71 -20.12 -20.58
C ASP A 58 -17.64 -20.71 -19.65
N PRO A 59 -16.74 -19.87 -19.09
CA PRO A 59 -15.70 -20.30 -18.16
C PRO A 59 -16.23 -21.05 -16.94
N LEU A 60 -17.48 -20.81 -16.55
CA LEU A 60 -18.10 -21.44 -15.39
C LEU A 60 -18.57 -22.87 -15.67
N ARG A 61 -18.91 -23.19 -16.91
CA ARG A 61 -19.30 -24.55 -17.32
C ARG A 61 -18.11 -25.45 -17.54
N GLU A 62 -17.03 -24.88 -18.11
CA GLU A 62 -15.81 -25.61 -18.41
C GLU A 62 -14.57 -25.00 -17.72
N PRO A 63 -14.50 -24.98 -16.39
CA PRO A 63 -13.42 -24.33 -15.64
C PRO A 63 -12.04 -24.97 -15.89
N SER A 64 -11.99 -26.20 -16.37
CA SER A 64 -10.73 -26.86 -16.76
C SER A 64 -10.03 -26.18 -17.92
N LEU A 65 -10.76 -25.47 -18.79
CA LEU A 65 -10.21 -24.75 -19.94
C LEU A 65 -9.67 -23.36 -19.58
N THR A 66 -10.05 -22.83 -18.43
CA THR A 66 -9.49 -21.57 -17.92
C THR A 66 -8.43 -21.80 -16.85
N LEU A 67 -8.39 -22.97 -16.21
CA LEU A 67 -7.43 -23.30 -15.17
C LEU A 67 -6.01 -23.21 -15.74
N PHE A 68 -5.22 -22.26 -15.22
CA PHE A 68 -3.82 -22.12 -15.57
C PHE A 68 -2.98 -23.14 -14.78
N ASP A 69 -3.07 -23.08 -13.46
CA ASP A 69 -2.43 -24.03 -12.55
C ASP A 69 -3.15 -24.18 -11.21
N LYS A 70 -2.63 -25.04 -10.38
CA LYS A 70 -3.15 -25.33 -9.04
C LYS A 70 -2.00 -25.67 -8.09
N THR A 71 -1.86 -24.90 -7.03
CA THR A 71 -0.91 -25.14 -5.96
C THR A 71 -1.53 -26.08 -4.93
N ILE A 72 -0.77 -27.11 -4.49
CA ILE A 72 -1.24 -28.08 -3.50
C ILE A 72 -0.99 -27.52 -2.09
N SER A 73 -1.92 -27.75 -1.16
CA SER A 73 -1.79 -27.29 0.21
C SER A 73 -0.84 -28.16 1.05
N SER A 74 -0.22 -27.55 2.07
CA SER A 74 0.71 -28.20 3.00
C SER A 74 0.05 -29.01 4.12
N LYS A 75 -1.22 -29.41 3.99
CA LYS A 75 -1.98 -30.06 5.09
C LYS A 75 -1.41 -31.39 5.62
N ASP A 76 -0.37 -31.94 5.00
CA ASP A 76 0.17 -33.29 5.31
C ASP A 76 1.52 -33.28 6.04
N GLU A 77 1.86 -32.22 6.79
CA GLU A 77 3.06 -32.30 7.63
C GLU A 77 2.80 -33.17 8.87
N LYS A 78 3.48 -34.31 8.89
CA LYS A 78 3.52 -35.25 10.02
C LYS A 78 4.28 -34.57 11.17
N ASN A 79 3.72 -34.60 12.38
CA ASN A 79 4.24 -34.10 13.66
C ASN A 79 4.17 -32.59 13.90
N PRO A 80 2.97 -32.00 14.12
CA PRO A 80 2.84 -30.65 14.63
C PRO A 80 3.38 -30.58 16.09
N ILE A 81 4.12 -29.50 16.41
CA ILE A 81 4.53 -29.23 17.79
C ILE A 81 3.36 -28.62 18.56
N SER A 82 3.06 -29.15 19.74
CA SER A 82 2.08 -28.57 20.65
C SER A 82 2.64 -27.33 21.35
N VAL A 83 1.80 -26.31 21.57
CA VAL A 83 2.17 -25.15 22.41
C VAL A 83 2.57 -25.58 23.82
N ASP A 84 2.08 -26.72 24.32
CA ASP A 84 2.46 -27.26 25.63
C ASP A 84 3.92 -27.68 25.72
N GLU A 85 4.52 -28.08 24.61
CA GLU A 85 5.91 -28.54 24.53
C GLU A 85 6.92 -27.38 24.52
N LEU A 86 6.46 -26.15 24.23
CA LEU A 86 7.34 -24.98 24.15
C LEU A 86 7.86 -24.56 25.52
N GLN A 87 9.10 -24.10 25.55
CA GLN A 87 9.72 -23.52 26.76
C GLN A 87 9.36 -22.02 26.90
N ILE A 88 8.08 -21.73 27.12
CA ILE A 88 7.52 -20.38 27.31
C ILE A 88 6.68 -20.33 28.59
N PRO A 89 6.41 -19.13 29.16
CA PRO A 89 5.65 -18.99 30.39
C PRO A 89 4.25 -19.63 30.35
N LYS A 90 3.83 -20.30 31.43
CA LYS A 90 2.57 -21.04 31.52
C LYS A 90 1.34 -20.18 31.23
N ASN A 91 1.31 -18.95 31.76
CA ASN A 91 0.25 -17.98 31.52
C ASN A 91 0.14 -17.60 30.03
N PHE A 92 1.26 -17.48 29.32
CA PHE A 92 1.28 -17.22 27.88
C PHE A 92 0.75 -18.43 27.10
N LYS A 93 1.15 -19.68 27.44
CA LYS A 93 0.57 -20.88 26.82
C LYS A 93 -0.97 -20.91 26.95
N SER A 94 -1.48 -20.54 28.13
CA SER A 94 -2.92 -20.51 28.37
C SER A 94 -3.63 -19.51 27.45
N ILE A 95 -3.07 -18.32 27.25
CA ILE A 95 -3.62 -17.30 26.35
C ILE A 95 -3.58 -17.78 24.90
N LEU A 96 -2.49 -18.38 24.45
CA LEU A 96 -2.40 -18.91 23.09
C LEU A 96 -3.51 -19.95 22.82
N LYS A 97 -3.74 -20.87 23.77
CA LYS A 97 -4.81 -21.87 23.66
C LYS A 97 -6.21 -21.26 23.66
N MET A 98 -6.47 -20.23 24.48
CA MET A 98 -7.73 -19.51 24.51
C MET A 98 -8.05 -18.86 23.15
N HIS A 99 -7.02 -18.43 22.43
CA HIS A 99 -7.14 -17.84 21.08
C HIS A 99 -7.02 -18.88 19.95
N GLY A 100 -7.15 -20.18 20.25
CA GLY A 100 -7.21 -21.25 19.26
C GLY A 100 -5.83 -21.76 18.79
N ASN A 101 -4.73 -21.18 19.26
CA ASN A 101 -3.38 -21.60 18.92
C ASN A 101 -2.95 -22.76 19.82
N ARG A 102 -3.35 -23.99 19.50
CA ARG A 102 -2.98 -25.20 20.26
C ARG A 102 -1.75 -25.90 19.69
N GLN A 103 -1.57 -25.80 18.39
CA GLN A 103 -0.48 -26.38 17.63
C GLN A 103 0.20 -25.33 16.79
N LEU A 104 1.49 -25.45 16.58
CA LEU A 104 2.26 -24.56 15.72
C LEU A 104 2.03 -24.92 14.25
N LEU A 105 1.94 -23.87 13.43
CA LEU A 105 2.02 -24.00 11.98
C LEU A 105 3.45 -24.34 11.54
N PRO A 106 3.67 -24.95 10.37
CA PRO A 106 4.99 -25.40 9.93
C PRO A 106 6.08 -24.34 9.99
N VAL A 107 5.80 -23.11 9.52
CA VAL A 107 6.79 -22.02 9.57
C VAL A 107 7.13 -21.59 11.01
N GLN A 108 6.16 -21.68 11.93
CA GLN A 108 6.37 -21.36 13.34
C GLN A 108 7.25 -22.42 14.01
N LYS A 109 7.05 -23.70 13.64
CA LYS A 109 7.89 -24.81 14.07
C LYS A 109 9.33 -24.61 13.59
N LEU A 110 9.53 -24.32 12.30
CA LEU A 110 10.86 -24.04 11.74
C LEU A 110 11.54 -22.88 12.49
N ALA A 111 10.82 -21.79 12.78
CA ALA A 111 11.38 -20.67 13.51
C ALA A 111 11.86 -21.05 14.93
N ILE A 112 11.12 -21.93 15.64
CA ILE A 112 11.54 -22.45 16.94
C ILE A 112 12.79 -23.30 16.82
N GLU A 113 12.83 -24.22 15.84
CA GLU A 113 13.97 -25.10 15.58
C GLU A 113 15.23 -24.31 15.23
N GLU A 114 15.10 -23.23 14.47
CA GLU A 114 16.19 -22.34 14.05
C GLU A 114 16.62 -21.32 15.11
N GLY A 115 16.07 -21.40 16.32
CA GLY A 115 16.58 -20.66 17.47
C GLY A 115 15.78 -19.42 17.88
N LEU A 116 14.52 -19.26 17.44
CA LEU A 116 13.66 -18.14 17.81
C LEU A 116 13.66 -17.85 19.34
N LEU A 117 13.48 -18.89 20.16
CA LEU A 117 13.44 -18.78 21.61
C LEU A 117 14.84 -18.70 22.26
N LYS A 118 15.90 -18.95 21.49
CA LYS A 118 17.30 -18.82 21.93
C LYS A 118 17.84 -17.39 21.71
N GLY A 119 17.11 -16.56 20.97
CA GLY A 119 17.50 -15.17 20.72
C GLY A 119 18.20 -14.96 19.37
N GLU A 120 18.13 -15.93 18.45
CA GLU A 120 18.67 -15.78 17.10
C GLU A 120 17.90 -14.72 16.31
N ASP A 121 18.62 -13.90 15.56
CA ASP A 121 18.06 -12.96 14.60
C ASP A 121 17.57 -13.68 13.36
N LEU A 122 16.30 -13.53 12.97
CA LEU A 122 15.67 -14.31 11.92
C LEU A 122 15.01 -13.44 10.84
N LEU A 123 15.17 -13.87 9.58
CA LEU A 123 14.33 -13.45 8.46
C LEU A 123 13.38 -14.59 8.11
N ILE A 124 12.08 -14.36 8.24
CA ILE A 124 11.05 -15.36 7.93
C ILE A 124 10.33 -14.94 6.64
N VAL A 125 10.54 -15.72 5.59
CA VAL A 125 9.91 -15.53 4.28
C VAL A 125 8.89 -16.64 4.08
N SER A 126 7.62 -16.27 4.01
CA SER A 126 6.56 -17.25 3.79
C SER A 126 5.29 -16.61 3.22
N ALA A 127 4.49 -17.42 2.55
CA ALA A 127 3.22 -17.00 1.96
C ALA A 127 2.32 -16.28 2.97
N THR A 128 1.43 -15.43 2.47
CA THR A 128 0.42 -14.76 3.28
C THR A 128 -0.46 -15.78 4.01
N ALA A 129 -0.94 -15.41 5.21
CA ALA A 129 -1.75 -16.28 6.09
C ALA A 129 -1.04 -17.53 6.64
N SER A 130 0.27 -17.61 6.60
CA SER A 130 1.09 -18.68 7.21
C SER A 130 1.24 -18.55 8.75
N GLY A 131 0.73 -17.47 9.35
CA GLY A 131 0.79 -17.25 10.81
C GLY A 131 2.07 -16.60 11.30
N LYS A 132 2.74 -15.79 10.46
CA LYS A 132 3.99 -15.06 10.79
C LYS A 132 3.89 -14.20 12.05
N THR A 133 2.77 -13.52 12.28
CA THR A 133 2.60 -12.65 13.45
C THR A 133 2.85 -13.38 14.77
N LEU A 134 2.41 -14.65 14.88
CA LEU A 134 2.62 -15.43 16.10
C LEU A 134 4.10 -15.71 16.36
N ILE A 135 4.96 -15.75 15.34
CA ILE A 135 6.41 -15.89 15.51
C ILE A 135 6.96 -14.71 16.31
N GLY A 136 6.55 -13.47 15.94
CA GLY A 136 6.92 -12.27 16.69
C GLY A 136 6.40 -12.28 18.13
N GLU A 137 5.17 -12.76 18.37
CA GLU A 137 4.61 -12.90 19.71
C GLU A 137 5.36 -13.94 20.55
N LEU A 138 5.75 -15.09 19.96
CA LEU A 138 6.54 -16.15 20.61
C LEU A 138 7.91 -15.66 21.04
N ALA A 139 8.56 -14.77 20.29
CA ALA A 139 9.81 -14.14 20.67
C ALA A 139 9.61 -13.02 21.70
N GLY A 140 8.64 -12.13 21.47
CA GLY A 140 8.50 -10.85 22.20
C GLY A 140 7.84 -10.98 23.55
N ILE A 141 6.73 -11.74 23.66
CA ILE A 141 5.95 -11.80 24.91
C ILE A 141 6.72 -12.43 26.07
N PRO A 142 7.47 -13.52 25.90
CA PRO A 142 8.30 -14.05 27.01
C PRO A 142 9.33 -13.05 27.51
N LYS A 143 9.96 -12.28 26.63
CA LYS A 143 10.92 -11.23 27.00
C LYS A 143 10.23 -10.05 27.68
N ALA A 144 9.04 -9.66 27.23
CA ALA A 144 8.24 -8.62 27.89
C ALA A 144 7.84 -8.99 29.32
N LEU A 145 7.49 -10.25 29.56
CA LEU A 145 7.20 -10.78 30.89
C LEU A 145 8.44 -10.79 31.82
N ASN A 146 9.64 -10.82 31.25
CA ASN A 146 10.91 -10.78 31.95
C ASN A 146 11.50 -9.35 32.08
N GLY A 147 10.66 -8.31 31.86
CA GLY A 147 11.04 -6.90 32.06
C GLY A 147 11.80 -6.27 30.88
N LYS A 148 11.98 -6.97 29.78
CA LYS A 148 12.46 -6.37 28.52
C LYS A 148 11.29 -5.82 27.72
N ARG A 149 11.56 -4.99 26.70
CA ARG A 149 10.50 -4.44 25.85
C ARG A 149 10.37 -5.18 24.54
N PHE A 150 9.15 -5.34 24.08
CA PHE A 150 8.79 -5.91 22.79
C PHE A 150 8.31 -4.81 21.84
N LEU A 151 9.05 -4.56 20.76
CA LEU A 151 8.72 -3.59 19.72
C LEU A 151 8.20 -4.32 18.48
N PHE A 152 6.99 -3.98 18.02
CA PHE A 152 6.38 -4.52 16.82
C PHE A 152 6.16 -3.40 15.80
N LEU A 153 6.85 -3.48 14.66
CA LEU A 153 6.85 -2.48 13.60
C LEU A 153 6.02 -2.92 12.41
N THR A 154 5.21 -2.02 11.89
CA THR A 154 4.41 -2.25 10.67
C THR A 154 4.52 -1.06 9.71
N PRO A 155 4.32 -1.27 8.39
CA PRO A 155 4.43 -0.17 7.43
C PRO A 155 3.28 0.84 7.49
N LEU A 156 2.13 0.48 8.05
CA LEU A 156 0.91 1.28 7.95
C LEU A 156 0.28 1.58 9.31
N VAL A 157 -0.20 2.82 9.46
CA VAL A 157 -0.91 3.29 10.66
C VAL A 157 -2.13 2.43 10.99
N ALA A 158 -2.90 2.00 10.00
CA ALA A 158 -4.06 1.16 10.19
C ALA A 158 -3.70 -0.22 10.78
N LEU A 159 -2.60 -0.82 10.29
CA LEU A 159 -2.07 -2.08 10.83
C LEU A 159 -1.55 -1.91 12.25
N ALA A 160 -0.79 -0.85 12.51
CA ALA A 160 -0.30 -0.55 13.85
C ALA A 160 -1.46 -0.43 14.84
N ASN A 161 -2.53 0.28 14.46
CA ASN A 161 -3.72 0.41 15.30
C ASN A 161 -4.43 -0.92 15.53
N GLN A 162 -4.57 -1.74 14.49
CA GLN A 162 -5.16 -3.08 14.61
C GLN A 162 -4.33 -3.95 15.58
N LYS A 163 -3.00 -4.00 15.41
CA LYS A 163 -2.09 -4.77 16.26
C LYS A 163 -2.07 -4.24 17.70
N TYR A 164 -2.11 -2.94 17.89
CA TYR A 164 -2.23 -2.33 19.21
C TYR A 164 -3.46 -2.83 19.97
N HIS A 165 -4.63 -2.80 19.32
CA HIS A 165 -5.87 -3.28 19.95
C HIS A 165 -5.84 -4.80 20.18
N GLU A 166 -5.31 -5.56 19.23
CA GLU A 166 -5.14 -7.01 19.36
C GLU A 166 -4.26 -7.35 20.56
N PHE A 167 -3.04 -6.80 20.65
CA PHE A 167 -2.09 -7.06 21.74
C PHE A 167 -2.60 -6.56 23.08
N LYS A 168 -3.19 -5.36 23.10
CA LYS A 168 -3.79 -4.80 24.31
C LYS A 168 -4.89 -5.71 24.85
N SER A 169 -5.83 -6.19 24.03
CA SER A 169 -6.92 -7.08 24.47
C SER A 169 -6.40 -8.45 24.89
N LYS A 170 -5.36 -8.96 24.22
CA LYS A 170 -4.82 -10.30 24.43
C LYS A 170 -3.91 -10.38 25.66
N TYR A 171 -3.06 -9.36 25.90
CA TYR A 171 -1.97 -9.41 26.86
C TYR A 171 -2.15 -8.53 28.10
N SER A 172 -3.14 -7.62 28.14
CA SER A 172 -3.42 -6.82 29.35
C SER A 172 -3.76 -7.69 30.57
N LYS A 173 -4.36 -8.86 30.37
CA LYS A 173 -4.66 -9.84 31.44
C LYS A 173 -3.42 -10.46 32.07
N MET A 174 -2.26 -10.33 31.42
CA MET A 174 -0.96 -10.77 31.94
C MET A 174 -0.21 -9.64 32.66
N GLY A 175 -0.82 -8.47 32.80
CA GLY A 175 -0.21 -7.28 33.39
C GLY A 175 0.65 -6.47 32.42
N LEU A 176 0.75 -6.87 31.14
CA LEU A 176 1.56 -6.17 30.15
C LEU A 176 0.85 -4.90 29.63
N LYS A 177 1.58 -3.79 29.64
CA LYS A 177 1.12 -2.50 29.13
C LYS A 177 1.50 -2.37 27.66
N THR A 178 0.51 -2.11 26.80
CA THR A 178 0.72 -1.91 25.38
C THR A 178 0.57 -0.43 25.04
N ALA A 179 1.52 0.10 24.27
CA ALA A 179 1.51 1.45 23.73
C ALA A 179 1.54 1.44 22.21
N ILE A 180 1.10 2.53 21.58
CA ILE A 180 1.18 2.73 20.16
C ILE A 180 1.94 4.01 19.82
N LYS A 181 2.85 3.93 18.84
CA LYS A 181 3.59 5.05 18.28
C LYS A 181 3.48 5.03 16.76
N VAL A 182 2.71 5.92 16.22
CA VAL A 182 2.55 6.10 14.77
C VAL A 182 3.10 7.46 14.37
N GLY A 183 3.44 7.64 13.11
CA GLY A 183 3.77 8.95 12.58
C GLY A 183 2.60 9.92 12.80
N MET A 184 2.87 11.20 12.62
CA MET A 184 1.92 12.26 12.92
C MET A 184 0.68 12.23 12.03
N ASN A 185 -0.40 11.56 12.47
CA ASN A 185 -1.74 11.79 11.97
C ASN A 185 -2.39 12.79 12.91
N ARG A 186 -2.47 14.06 12.49
CA ARG A 186 -2.90 15.14 13.35
C ARG A 186 -4.25 15.73 13.04
N VAL A 187 -4.73 15.58 11.79
CA VAL A 187 -6.03 16.16 11.40
C VAL A 187 -7.16 15.49 12.17
N LYS A 188 -7.86 16.26 13.00
CA LYS A 188 -9.08 15.82 13.68
C LYS A 188 -10.29 16.12 12.81
N ALA A 189 -10.91 15.10 12.24
CA ALA A 189 -12.07 15.24 11.37
C ALA A 189 -13.14 14.20 11.73
N ARG A 190 -14.41 14.55 11.51
CA ARG A 190 -15.54 13.68 11.80
C ARG A 190 -15.49 12.42 10.92
N GLY A 191 -15.45 11.27 11.55
CA GLY A 191 -15.44 9.98 10.84
C GLY A 191 -14.06 9.50 10.38
N GLU A 192 -13.00 10.25 10.67
CA GLU A 192 -11.62 9.81 10.48
C GLU A 192 -11.03 9.23 11.78
N LEU A 193 -10.09 8.33 11.63
CA LEU A 193 -9.40 7.72 12.76
C LEU A 193 -8.29 8.64 13.23
N VAL A 194 -8.45 9.21 14.39
CA VAL A 194 -7.36 9.86 15.12
C VAL A 194 -6.82 8.86 16.12
N ILE A 195 -5.61 8.39 15.89
CA ILE A 195 -4.89 7.52 16.82
C ILE A 195 -4.00 8.43 17.66
N PRO A 196 -4.36 8.71 18.92
CA PRO A 196 -3.45 9.44 19.80
C PRO A 196 -2.25 8.55 20.06
N ASP A 197 -1.05 9.07 19.86
CA ASP A 197 0.15 8.44 20.41
C ASP A 197 -0.04 8.24 21.89
N THR A 198 0.13 7.02 22.35
CA THR A 198 0.15 6.75 23.80
C THR A 198 1.55 6.93 24.34
N ASP A 199 1.65 7.27 25.63
CA ASP A 199 2.95 7.34 26.26
C ASP A 199 3.62 5.95 26.24
N ILE A 200 4.73 5.87 25.53
CA ILE A 200 5.53 4.64 25.42
C ILE A 200 6.45 4.44 26.63
N LYS A 201 6.57 5.46 27.49
CA LYS A 201 7.37 5.38 28.71
C LYS A 201 6.72 4.39 29.69
N GLY A 202 7.42 3.31 29.98
CA GLY A 202 6.90 2.25 30.84
C GLY A 202 5.94 1.25 30.16
N ALA A 203 5.85 1.25 28.84
CA ALA A 203 5.16 0.20 28.10
C ALA A 203 6.06 -1.02 27.92
N ASP A 204 5.48 -2.23 28.05
CA ASP A 204 6.15 -3.51 27.85
C ASP A 204 6.10 -3.92 26.39
N ILE A 205 4.99 -3.59 25.71
CA ILE A 205 4.76 -3.85 24.29
C ILE A 205 4.56 -2.50 23.59
N ILE A 206 5.35 -2.24 22.58
CA ILE A 206 5.24 -1.03 21.75
C ILE A 206 4.91 -1.46 20.32
N VAL A 207 3.79 -0.99 19.81
CA VAL A 207 3.42 -1.16 18.39
C VAL A 207 3.68 0.17 17.69
N GLY A 208 4.37 0.16 16.56
CA GLY A 208 4.70 1.39 15.85
C GLY A 208 4.73 1.26 14.35
N THR A 209 4.67 2.42 13.67
CA THR A 209 5.09 2.50 12.28
C THR A 209 6.59 2.73 12.19
N TYR A 210 7.17 2.43 11.03
CA TYR A 210 8.59 2.66 10.80
C TYR A 210 8.97 4.12 11.09
N GLU A 211 8.23 5.07 10.53
CA GLU A 211 8.47 6.50 10.69
C GLU A 211 8.23 6.97 12.13
N GLY A 212 7.24 6.38 12.81
CA GLY A 212 6.95 6.71 14.21
C GLY A 212 8.09 6.37 15.16
N ILE A 213 8.74 5.23 14.93
CA ILE A 213 9.90 4.79 15.73
C ILE A 213 11.19 5.47 15.26
N ASP A 214 11.38 5.63 13.95
CA ASP A 214 12.56 6.32 13.43
C ASP A 214 12.64 7.78 13.91
N PHE A 215 11.49 8.45 14.03
CA PHE A 215 11.42 9.76 14.67
C PHE A 215 11.99 9.79 16.10
N ILE A 216 11.75 8.72 16.87
CA ILE A 216 12.32 8.62 18.24
C ILE A 216 13.83 8.40 18.16
N LEU A 217 14.30 7.53 17.26
CA LEU A 217 15.72 7.24 17.09
C LEU A 217 16.52 8.49 16.69
N ARG A 218 15.98 9.30 15.76
CA ARG A 218 16.60 10.56 15.30
C ARG A 218 16.58 11.68 16.33
N SER A 219 15.89 11.48 17.45
CA SER A 219 15.84 12.45 18.54
C SER A 219 16.68 11.96 19.72
N ASP A 220 17.20 12.87 20.58
CA ASP A 220 17.88 12.51 21.82
C ASP A 220 17.03 11.69 22.80
N LYS A 221 15.86 11.24 22.37
CA LYS A 221 14.89 10.48 23.15
C LYS A 221 15.01 8.96 22.95
N SER A 222 16.03 8.45 22.27
CA SER A 222 16.28 7.00 22.09
C SER A 222 16.29 6.25 23.43
N ASN A 223 16.68 6.93 24.52
CA ASN A 223 16.59 6.43 25.90
C ASN A 223 15.18 5.98 26.31
N ILE A 224 14.13 6.46 25.67
CA ILE A 224 12.75 6.01 25.92
C ILE A 224 12.55 4.55 25.47
N LEU A 225 13.35 4.06 24.51
CA LEU A 225 13.35 2.68 24.04
C LEU A 225 14.36 1.77 24.75
N LYS A 226 14.94 2.21 25.89
CA LYS A 226 15.83 1.35 26.69
C LYS A 226 15.19 0.00 26.99
N GLU A 227 16.03 -1.02 27.19
CA GLU A 227 15.63 -2.38 27.52
C GLU A 227 14.85 -3.10 26.40
N LEU A 228 15.07 -2.73 25.11
CA LEU A 228 14.57 -3.52 24.00
C LEU A 228 15.11 -4.94 24.07
N GLY A 229 14.21 -5.92 24.06
CA GLY A 229 14.57 -7.33 24.05
C GLY A 229 14.30 -7.99 22.69
N VAL A 230 13.24 -7.54 21.99
CA VAL A 230 12.87 -8.04 20.65
C VAL A 230 12.31 -6.89 19.82
N VAL A 231 12.70 -6.84 18.56
CA VAL A 231 12.13 -5.99 17.52
C VAL A 231 11.60 -6.88 16.40
N VAL A 232 10.32 -6.77 16.14
CA VAL A 232 9.67 -7.41 14.99
C VAL A 232 9.46 -6.36 13.91
N ILE A 233 9.94 -6.66 12.69
CA ILE A 233 9.76 -5.82 11.50
C ILE A 233 8.84 -6.59 10.57
N ASP A 234 7.55 -6.21 10.55
CA ASP A 234 6.54 -6.85 9.71
C ASP A 234 6.56 -6.24 8.31
N GLU A 235 6.38 -7.04 7.28
CA GLU A 235 6.38 -6.65 5.87
C GLU A 235 7.70 -6.00 5.40
N ILE A 236 8.85 -6.62 5.74
CA ILE A 236 10.19 -6.08 5.40
C ILE A 236 10.40 -5.89 3.89
N HIS A 237 9.63 -6.57 3.02
CA HIS A 237 9.67 -6.35 1.57
C HIS A 237 9.28 -4.91 1.16
N THR A 238 8.78 -4.08 2.10
CA THR A 238 8.66 -2.61 1.91
C THR A 238 10.01 -1.93 1.61
N LEU A 239 11.13 -2.64 1.76
CA LEU A 239 12.45 -2.18 1.30
C LEU A 239 12.47 -1.84 -0.20
N ASP A 240 11.61 -2.46 -1.01
CA ASP A 240 11.44 -2.21 -2.45
C ASP A 240 10.62 -0.94 -2.77
N ASP A 241 10.07 -0.27 -1.77
CA ASP A 241 9.29 0.96 -1.94
C ASP A 241 10.23 2.13 -2.25
N GLU A 242 10.02 2.81 -3.39
CA GLU A 242 10.89 3.91 -3.86
C GLU A 242 10.99 5.08 -2.87
N GLU A 243 9.93 5.36 -2.10
CA GLU A 243 9.90 6.49 -1.16
C GLU A 243 10.33 6.09 0.26
N ARG A 244 10.06 4.84 0.65
CA ARG A 244 10.16 4.39 2.05
C ARG A 244 11.26 3.36 2.28
N GLY A 245 11.73 2.70 1.22
CA GLY A 245 12.70 1.60 1.32
C GLY A 245 14.01 2.05 1.93
N SER A 246 14.58 3.16 1.48
CA SER A 246 15.81 3.76 2.01
C SER A 246 15.70 4.12 3.49
N ARG A 247 14.55 4.67 3.91
CA ARG A 247 14.27 5.01 5.32
C ARG A 247 14.14 3.76 6.20
N LEU A 248 13.47 2.73 5.70
CA LEU A 248 13.35 1.46 6.42
C LEU A 248 14.72 0.81 6.60
N ASN A 249 15.52 0.76 5.55
CA ASN A 249 16.89 0.22 5.59
C ASN A 249 17.74 0.96 6.63
N GLY A 250 17.77 2.30 6.57
CA GLY A 250 18.50 3.12 7.53
C GLY A 250 17.99 2.94 8.97
N MET A 251 16.68 2.86 9.18
CA MET A 251 16.10 2.63 10.51
C MET A 251 16.51 1.28 11.09
N ILE A 252 16.50 0.20 10.30
CA ILE A 252 16.92 -1.14 10.76
C ILE A 252 18.40 -1.09 11.20
N SER A 253 19.24 -0.46 10.38
CA SER A 253 20.68 -0.29 10.69
C SER A 253 20.90 0.51 11.98
N ARG A 254 20.15 1.60 12.18
CA ARG A 254 20.19 2.39 13.43
C ARG A 254 19.75 1.58 14.64
N LEU A 255 18.64 0.83 14.51
CA LEU A 255 18.16 -0.05 15.60
C LEU A 255 19.22 -1.06 16.01
N LYS A 256 19.86 -1.74 15.07
CA LYS A 256 20.92 -2.72 15.36
C LYS A 256 22.13 -2.06 16.03
N LYS A 257 22.51 -0.86 15.60
CA LYS A 257 23.67 -0.16 16.15
C LYS A 257 23.43 0.44 17.54
N ILE A 258 22.20 0.96 17.80
CA ILE A 258 21.84 1.55 19.08
C ILE A 258 21.45 0.48 20.13
N PHE A 259 20.83 -0.61 19.68
CA PHE A 259 20.35 -1.71 20.55
C PHE A 259 20.90 -3.08 20.12
N PRO A 260 22.20 -3.30 20.18
CA PRO A 260 22.85 -4.51 19.66
C PRO A 260 22.40 -5.82 20.35
N GLU A 261 21.87 -5.73 21.58
CA GLU A 261 21.37 -6.87 22.35
C GLU A 261 19.90 -7.22 22.03
N ALA A 262 19.21 -6.42 21.23
CA ALA A 262 17.82 -6.67 20.85
C ALA A 262 17.77 -7.69 19.71
N GLN A 263 17.02 -8.77 19.90
CA GLN A 263 16.75 -9.76 18.86
C GLN A 263 15.90 -9.14 17.74
N ILE A 264 16.33 -9.31 16.49
CA ILE A 264 15.61 -8.83 15.30
C ILE A 264 14.86 -9.97 14.62
N ILE A 265 13.58 -9.83 14.43
CA ILE A 265 12.72 -10.76 13.70
C ILE A 265 12.09 -10.02 12.53
N ALA A 266 12.58 -10.27 11.32
CA ALA A 266 12.03 -9.71 10.10
C ALA A 266 11.01 -10.67 9.47
N LEU A 267 9.83 -10.19 9.14
CA LEU A 267 8.75 -10.97 8.54
C LEU A 267 8.48 -10.47 7.13
N SER A 268 8.43 -11.36 6.15
CA SER A 268 8.16 -11.03 4.75
C SER A 268 7.10 -11.95 4.14
N ALA A 269 6.38 -11.42 3.15
CA ALA A 269 5.77 -12.28 2.14
C ALA A 269 6.88 -12.98 1.32
N THR A 270 6.49 -13.85 0.38
CA THR A 270 7.44 -14.46 -0.56
C THR A 270 8.14 -13.37 -1.38
N ILE A 271 9.46 -13.43 -1.50
CA ILE A 271 10.36 -12.55 -2.25
C ILE A 271 11.36 -13.39 -3.05
N ASP A 272 11.99 -12.80 -4.06
CA ASP A 272 12.89 -13.55 -4.98
C ASP A 272 14.32 -13.69 -4.43
N ASN A 273 14.81 -12.70 -3.69
CA ASN A 273 16.19 -12.63 -3.20
C ASN A 273 16.31 -12.59 -1.66
N PRO A 274 15.76 -13.57 -0.94
CA PRO A 274 15.73 -13.55 0.53
C PRO A 274 17.11 -13.64 1.17
N GLU A 275 18.07 -14.33 0.52
CA GLU A 275 19.44 -14.50 1.00
C GLU A 275 20.20 -13.17 1.05
N GLU A 276 19.96 -12.28 0.06
CA GLU A 276 20.59 -10.96 0.00
C GLU A 276 20.13 -10.10 1.18
N ILE A 277 18.83 -10.06 1.45
CA ILE A 277 18.27 -9.33 2.58
C ILE A 277 18.74 -9.93 3.92
N ALA A 278 18.77 -11.25 4.02
CA ALA A 278 19.26 -11.93 5.21
C ALA A 278 20.73 -11.58 5.49
N SER A 279 21.56 -11.57 4.43
CA SER A 279 22.98 -11.20 4.52
C SER A 279 23.17 -9.74 4.90
N GLU A 280 22.42 -8.81 4.28
CA GLU A 280 22.52 -7.37 4.54
C GLU A 280 22.29 -7.03 6.02
N PHE A 281 21.29 -7.66 6.62
CA PHE A 281 20.97 -7.41 8.03
C PHE A 281 21.51 -8.48 8.98
N ASN A 282 22.39 -9.40 8.52
CA ASN A 282 22.95 -10.49 9.31
C ASN A 282 21.84 -11.24 10.09
N LEU A 283 20.84 -11.73 9.34
CA LEU A 283 19.70 -12.50 9.84
C LEU A 283 19.80 -13.94 9.34
N LYS A 284 19.37 -14.90 10.14
CA LYS A 284 19.25 -16.28 9.71
C LYS A 284 17.96 -16.46 8.90
N LEU A 285 18.09 -16.95 7.66
CA LEU A 285 16.96 -17.12 6.75
C LEU A 285 16.14 -18.37 7.07
N ILE A 286 14.82 -18.20 7.06
CA ILE A 286 13.82 -19.27 7.10
C ILE A 286 12.85 -19.07 5.97
N GLU A 287 12.82 -20.01 5.03
CA GLU A 287 11.90 -20.01 3.91
C GLU A 287 10.83 -21.09 4.04
N TYR A 288 9.59 -20.73 3.72
CA TYR A 288 8.49 -21.66 3.70
C TYR A 288 7.49 -21.33 2.59
N ASP A 289 7.63 -22.01 1.44
CA ASP A 289 6.86 -21.71 0.23
C ASP A 289 5.46 -22.33 0.16
N LYS A 290 5.15 -23.25 1.08
CA LYS A 290 3.88 -23.96 0.98
C LYS A 290 2.74 -23.13 1.54
N ARG A 291 1.66 -23.03 0.79
CA ARG A 291 0.43 -22.39 1.24
C ARG A 291 -0.41 -23.32 2.12
N PRO A 292 -1.06 -22.77 3.17
CA PRO A 292 -1.92 -23.59 4.04
C PRO A 292 -3.21 -24.05 3.34
N VAL A 293 -3.63 -23.40 2.27
CA VAL A 293 -4.79 -23.80 1.45
C VAL A 293 -4.43 -23.81 -0.03
N THR A 294 -5.06 -24.72 -0.77
CA THR A 294 -4.91 -24.81 -2.23
C THR A 294 -5.30 -23.51 -2.92
N LEU A 295 -4.53 -23.10 -3.92
CA LEU A 295 -4.83 -21.96 -4.77
C LEU A 295 -5.00 -22.42 -6.22
N GLU A 296 -6.12 -22.06 -6.84
CA GLU A 296 -6.42 -22.27 -8.25
C GLU A 296 -6.32 -20.94 -8.99
N ARG A 297 -5.46 -20.87 -10.04
CA ARG A 297 -5.32 -19.66 -10.89
C ARG A 297 -5.95 -19.94 -12.24
N HIS A 298 -6.85 -19.04 -12.65
CA HIS A 298 -7.61 -19.11 -13.90
C HIS A 298 -7.29 -17.92 -14.79
N LEU A 299 -7.16 -18.17 -16.07
CA LEU A 299 -7.04 -17.17 -17.11
C LEU A 299 -8.25 -17.27 -18.04
N ALA A 300 -9.10 -16.25 -18.05
CA ALA A 300 -10.31 -16.20 -18.86
C ALA A 300 -10.29 -14.93 -19.72
N PHE A 301 -10.15 -15.10 -21.03
CA PHE A 301 -10.14 -14.00 -21.98
C PHE A 301 -11.54 -13.41 -22.15
N THR A 302 -11.62 -12.09 -22.25
CA THR A 302 -12.86 -11.34 -22.44
C THR A 302 -12.72 -10.43 -23.66
N ARG A 303 -13.82 -10.14 -24.36
CA ARG A 303 -13.80 -9.36 -25.60
C ARG A 303 -14.12 -7.89 -25.41
N ASN A 304 -14.83 -7.56 -24.35
CA ASN A 304 -15.24 -6.21 -24.04
C ASN A 304 -15.64 -6.07 -22.57
N GLU A 305 -15.83 -4.83 -22.16
CA GLU A 305 -16.15 -4.48 -20.78
C GLU A 305 -17.52 -5.04 -20.30
N GLU A 306 -18.50 -5.22 -21.19
CA GLU A 306 -19.81 -5.77 -20.83
C GLU A 306 -19.73 -7.27 -20.52
N GLU A 307 -19.05 -8.04 -21.35
CA GLU A 307 -18.78 -9.46 -21.13
C GLU A 307 -18.00 -9.66 -19.82
N LYS A 308 -17.00 -8.82 -19.59
CA LYS A 308 -16.19 -8.80 -18.36
C LYS A 308 -17.06 -8.59 -17.11
N LYS A 309 -17.94 -7.59 -17.12
CA LYS A 309 -18.87 -7.31 -16.00
C LYS A 309 -19.86 -8.45 -15.76
N ASP A 310 -20.38 -9.07 -16.82
CA ASP A 310 -21.28 -10.20 -16.70
C ASP A 310 -20.56 -11.43 -16.12
N LEU A 311 -19.35 -11.70 -16.57
CA LEU A 311 -18.54 -12.79 -16.02
C LEU A 311 -18.20 -12.56 -14.54
N ILE A 312 -17.80 -11.35 -14.15
CA ILE A 312 -17.57 -10.98 -12.74
C ILE A 312 -18.84 -11.23 -11.90
N MET A 313 -20.00 -10.83 -12.41
CA MET A 313 -21.29 -11.04 -11.74
C MET A 313 -21.55 -12.53 -11.52
N ARG A 314 -21.39 -13.38 -12.53
CA ARG A 314 -21.60 -14.82 -12.45
C ARG A 314 -20.60 -15.51 -11.52
N LEU A 315 -19.31 -15.16 -11.61
CA LEU A 315 -18.26 -15.67 -10.72
C LEU A 315 -18.55 -15.34 -9.24
N THR A 316 -18.89 -14.08 -8.97
CA THR A 316 -19.23 -13.63 -7.61
C THR A 316 -20.47 -14.33 -7.07
N THR A 317 -21.52 -14.47 -7.89
CA THR A 317 -22.75 -15.14 -7.49
C THR A 317 -22.53 -16.63 -7.18
N ARG A 318 -21.74 -17.31 -8.03
CA ARG A 318 -21.41 -18.72 -7.83
C ARG A 318 -20.61 -18.92 -6.54
N GLU A 319 -19.59 -18.08 -6.33
CA GLU A 319 -18.71 -18.22 -5.17
C GLU A 319 -19.45 -17.91 -3.86
N PHE A 320 -20.33 -16.91 -3.83
CA PHE A 320 -21.08 -16.56 -2.63
C PHE A 320 -22.12 -17.64 -2.21
N LYS A 321 -22.50 -18.54 -3.13
CA LYS A 321 -23.33 -19.71 -2.82
C LYS A 321 -22.54 -20.84 -2.21
N ASN A 322 -21.23 -20.90 -2.42
CA ASN A 322 -20.39 -21.92 -1.86
C ASN A 322 -20.16 -21.67 -0.36
N ILE A 323 -20.25 -22.74 0.43
CA ILE A 323 -19.97 -22.70 1.86
C ILE A 323 -18.78 -23.62 2.13
N SER A 324 -17.77 -23.09 2.82
CA SER A 324 -16.59 -23.87 3.22
C SER A 324 -16.96 -24.88 4.32
N LYS A 325 -16.06 -25.85 4.58
CA LYS A 325 -16.19 -26.78 5.70
C LYS A 325 -16.29 -26.10 7.06
N ASN A 326 -15.73 -24.90 7.17
CA ASN A 326 -15.78 -24.07 8.38
C ASN A 326 -17.07 -23.23 8.48
N GLY A 327 -18.05 -23.40 7.57
CA GLY A 327 -19.34 -22.71 7.59
C GLY A 327 -19.32 -21.30 7.00
N PHE A 328 -18.24 -20.86 6.37
CA PHE A 328 -18.12 -19.52 5.77
C PHE A 328 -18.50 -19.53 4.29
N ARG A 329 -19.28 -18.52 3.87
CA ARG A 329 -19.60 -18.30 2.47
C ARG A 329 -18.36 -17.82 1.71
N GLY A 330 -18.26 -18.20 0.45
CA GLY A 330 -17.24 -17.66 -0.43
C GLY A 330 -17.51 -16.19 -0.75
N GLN A 331 -16.50 -15.33 -0.60
CA GLN A 331 -16.58 -13.90 -0.88
C GLN A 331 -15.50 -13.51 -1.89
N SER A 332 -15.75 -12.45 -2.67
CA SER A 332 -14.87 -12.02 -3.76
C SER A 332 -14.26 -10.65 -3.51
N ILE A 333 -12.97 -10.51 -3.79
CA ILE A 333 -12.30 -9.22 -3.97
C ILE A 333 -12.10 -9.02 -5.47
N ILE A 334 -12.54 -7.87 -6.00
CA ILE A 334 -12.43 -7.52 -7.41
C ILE A 334 -11.50 -6.32 -7.53
N PHE A 335 -10.35 -6.51 -8.18
CA PHE A 335 -9.37 -5.47 -8.43
C PHE A 335 -9.62 -4.78 -9.76
N THR A 336 -9.57 -3.45 -9.78
CA THR A 336 -9.73 -2.60 -10.96
C THR A 336 -8.81 -1.37 -10.91
N ASN A 337 -8.65 -0.68 -12.04
CA ASN A 337 -7.65 0.38 -12.23
C ASN A 337 -7.98 1.74 -11.62
N SER A 338 -9.23 2.03 -11.27
CA SER A 338 -9.61 3.38 -10.84
C SER A 338 -10.74 3.40 -9.82
N ARG A 339 -10.73 4.43 -8.95
CA ARG A 339 -11.79 4.68 -7.96
C ARG A 339 -13.17 4.81 -8.61
N ARG A 340 -13.24 5.43 -9.79
CA ARG A 340 -14.48 5.52 -10.57
C ARG A 340 -15.00 4.14 -10.95
N LYS A 341 -14.12 3.27 -11.43
CA LYS A 341 -14.48 1.94 -11.90
C LYS A 341 -14.89 1.02 -10.74
N THR A 342 -14.30 1.20 -9.54
CA THR A 342 -14.76 0.47 -8.35
C THR A 342 -16.24 0.71 -8.09
N LYS A 343 -16.68 1.96 -8.18
CA LYS A 343 -18.07 2.34 -8.00
C LYS A 343 -18.97 1.80 -9.12
N LEU A 344 -18.54 1.92 -10.37
CA LEU A 344 -19.32 1.44 -11.53
C LEU A 344 -19.59 -0.07 -11.45
N ILE A 345 -18.57 -0.88 -11.13
CA ILE A 345 -18.72 -2.33 -11.00
C ILE A 345 -19.56 -2.69 -9.77
N ALA A 346 -19.34 -2.05 -8.62
CA ALA A 346 -20.14 -2.29 -7.43
C ALA A 346 -21.63 -1.94 -7.66
N ASP A 347 -21.93 -0.81 -8.34
CA ASP A 347 -23.29 -0.42 -8.71
C ASP A 347 -23.92 -1.42 -9.71
N TYR A 348 -23.15 -1.90 -10.68
CA TYR A 348 -23.58 -2.93 -11.62
C TYR A 348 -24.01 -4.22 -10.91
N LEU A 349 -23.19 -4.68 -9.95
CA LEU A 349 -23.50 -5.86 -9.12
C LEU A 349 -24.74 -5.66 -8.25
N ARG A 350 -24.86 -4.50 -7.59
CA ARG A 350 -26.00 -4.16 -6.73
C ARG A 350 -27.32 -4.13 -7.50
N ARG A 351 -27.33 -3.56 -8.71
CA ARG A 351 -28.53 -3.55 -9.57
C ARG A 351 -29.01 -4.95 -9.96
N ARG A 352 -28.14 -5.96 -9.84
CA ARG A 352 -28.44 -7.39 -10.08
C ARG A 352 -28.67 -8.19 -8.80
N GLY A 353 -28.86 -7.50 -7.67
CA GLY A 353 -29.16 -8.12 -6.38
C GLY A 353 -27.94 -8.67 -5.63
N ILE A 354 -26.72 -8.42 -6.09
CA ILE A 354 -25.49 -8.85 -5.42
C ILE A 354 -25.03 -7.76 -4.45
N LYS A 355 -24.87 -8.11 -3.18
CA LYS A 355 -24.40 -7.20 -2.14
C LYS A 355 -22.90 -6.92 -2.34
N ALA A 356 -22.57 -5.80 -2.97
CA ALA A 356 -21.21 -5.37 -3.26
C ALA A 356 -20.98 -3.91 -2.87
N GLU A 357 -19.78 -3.59 -2.40
CA GLU A 357 -19.37 -2.22 -2.04
C GLU A 357 -18.06 -1.85 -2.74
N ALA A 358 -17.91 -0.57 -3.08
CA ALA A 358 -16.66 -0.01 -3.56
C ALA A 358 -15.76 0.36 -2.38
N TYR A 359 -14.47 0.00 -2.46
CA TYR A 359 -13.49 0.27 -1.41
C TYR A 359 -12.23 0.92 -2.02
N HIS A 360 -11.81 2.08 -1.52
CA HIS A 360 -10.60 2.76 -1.94
C HIS A 360 -10.15 3.79 -0.90
N ALA A 361 -8.89 4.23 -0.96
CA ALA A 361 -8.28 5.16 -0.01
C ALA A 361 -9.00 6.53 0.09
N GLY A 362 -9.67 6.99 -0.99
CA GLY A 362 -10.45 8.22 -0.98
C GLY A 362 -11.73 8.20 -0.14
N LEU A 363 -12.14 7.03 0.38
CA LEU A 363 -13.29 6.95 1.30
C LEU A 363 -12.87 7.34 2.72
N PRO A 364 -13.76 8.02 3.50
CA PRO A 364 -13.52 8.27 4.91
C PRO A 364 -13.25 6.99 5.68
N TYR A 365 -12.39 7.05 6.71
CA TYR A 365 -12.05 5.90 7.53
C TYR A 365 -13.27 5.15 8.08
N ARG A 366 -14.25 5.87 8.63
CA ARG A 366 -15.49 5.28 9.15
C ARG A 366 -16.24 4.47 8.10
N GLN A 367 -16.26 4.94 6.85
CA GLN A 367 -16.91 4.22 5.76
C GLN A 367 -16.13 2.98 5.38
N ARG A 368 -14.81 3.07 5.28
CA ARG A 368 -13.92 1.93 5.05
C ARG A 368 -14.12 0.86 6.12
N ARG A 369 -14.07 1.25 7.38
CA ARG A 369 -14.28 0.35 8.53
C ARG A 369 -15.63 -0.36 8.48
N LYS A 370 -16.71 0.35 8.15
CA LYS A 370 -18.05 -0.23 7.99
C LYS A 370 -18.11 -1.28 6.87
N ILE A 371 -17.39 -1.06 5.76
CA ILE A 371 -17.29 -2.02 4.66
C ILE A 371 -16.52 -3.26 5.13
N GLU A 372 -15.40 -3.09 5.83
CA GLU A 372 -14.60 -4.15 6.41
C GLU A 372 -15.44 -5.03 7.35
N GLU A 373 -16.18 -4.42 8.27
CA GLU A 373 -17.07 -5.12 9.21
C GLU A 373 -18.19 -5.88 8.49
N LYS A 374 -18.83 -5.28 7.48
CA LYS A 374 -19.84 -5.95 6.67
C LYS A 374 -19.27 -7.14 5.88
N PHE A 375 -18.04 -7.03 5.39
CA PHE A 375 -17.38 -8.10 4.67
C PHE A 375 -17.00 -9.23 5.64
N ALA A 376 -16.35 -8.93 6.74
CA ALA A 376 -15.99 -9.89 7.78
C ALA A 376 -17.21 -10.65 8.35
N SER A 377 -18.34 -9.96 8.51
CA SER A 377 -19.61 -10.56 8.95
C SER A 377 -20.42 -11.23 7.82
N GLN A 378 -19.82 -11.40 6.63
CA GLN A 378 -20.43 -12.05 5.46
C GLN A 378 -21.74 -11.41 4.94
N GLN A 379 -21.94 -10.13 5.24
CA GLN A 379 -23.07 -9.36 4.71
C GLN A 379 -22.86 -8.92 3.26
N LEU A 380 -21.60 -8.91 2.78
CA LEU A 380 -21.23 -8.58 1.41
C LEU A 380 -20.76 -9.84 0.67
N ALA A 381 -21.16 -9.97 -0.58
CA ALA A 381 -20.65 -10.99 -1.49
C ALA A 381 -19.34 -10.58 -2.15
N ALA A 382 -19.16 -9.26 -2.36
CA ALA A 382 -17.95 -8.73 -3.00
C ALA A 382 -17.57 -7.35 -2.48
N VAL A 383 -16.28 -7.08 -2.56
CA VAL A 383 -15.67 -5.74 -2.47
C VAL A 383 -14.93 -5.45 -3.76
N VAL A 384 -15.21 -4.30 -4.37
CA VAL A 384 -14.52 -3.83 -5.58
C VAL A 384 -13.52 -2.75 -5.18
N THR A 385 -12.25 -2.94 -5.54
CA THR A 385 -11.16 -2.12 -5.02
C THR A 385 -10.10 -1.80 -6.07
N THR A 386 -9.24 -0.84 -5.76
CA THR A 386 -7.97 -0.58 -6.47
C THR A 386 -6.81 -1.27 -5.74
N ALA A 387 -5.58 -1.11 -6.25
CA ALA A 387 -4.36 -1.61 -5.60
C ALA A 387 -4.21 -1.18 -4.12
N ALA A 388 -4.89 -0.13 -3.70
CA ALA A 388 -4.88 0.37 -2.32
C ALA A 388 -5.27 -0.68 -1.25
N LEU A 389 -5.87 -1.80 -1.65
CA LEU A 389 -6.16 -2.93 -0.78
C LEU A 389 -4.97 -3.91 -0.65
N GLY A 390 -3.91 -3.70 -1.43
CA GLY A 390 -2.71 -4.54 -1.39
C GLY A 390 -2.04 -4.55 -0.02
N ALA A 391 -2.06 -3.44 0.70
CA ALA A 391 -1.40 -3.29 1.99
C ALA A 391 -2.40 -3.20 3.16
N GLY A 392 -2.35 -4.12 4.08
CA GLY A 392 -2.76 -3.92 5.47
C GLY A 392 -4.22 -4.12 5.87
N VAL A 393 -5.15 -4.39 4.96
CA VAL A 393 -6.54 -4.66 5.34
C VAL A 393 -6.84 -6.15 5.25
N ASP A 394 -7.44 -6.71 6.31
CA ASP A 394 -7.77 -8.13 6.37
C ASP A 394 -9.17 -8.40 5.82
N PHE A 395 -9.25 -8.67 4.52
CA PHE A 395 -10.46 -9.19 3.88
C PHE A 395 -10.31 -10.69 3.66
N PRO A 396 -11.01 -11.54 4.43
CA PRO A 396 -10.97 -12.99 4.25
C PRO A 396 -11.80 -13.39 3.01
N ALA A 397 -11.22 -13.34 1.82
CA ALA A 397 -11.88 -13.74 0.59
C ALA A 397 -11.49 -15.15 0.17
N SER A 398 -12.43 -15.91 -0.42
CA SER A 398 -12.12 -17.17 -1.11
C SER A 398 -11.71 -16.95 -2.55
N GLN A 399 -12.16 -15.84 -3.16
CA GLN A 399 -11.96 -15.52 -4.56
C GLN A 399 -11.36 -14.13 -4.76
N VAL A 400 -10.38 -14.03 -5.64
CA VAL A 400 -9.82 -12.77 -6.14
C VAL A 400 -10.04 -12.71 -7.65
N ILE A 401 -10.53 -11.57 -8.14
CA ILE A 401 -10.76 -11.33 -9.56
C ILE A 401 -10.00 -10.08 -9.98
N PHE A 402 -9.09 -10.22 -10.92
CA PHE A 402 -8.46 -9.10 -11.60
C PHE A 402 -9.30 -8.73 -12.82
N GLU A 403 -10.07 -7.67 -12.68
CA GLU A 403 -10.88 -7.11 -13.76
C GLU A 403 -9.98 -6.48 -14.83
N THR A 404 -8.84 -5.94 -14.41
CA THR A 404 -7.75 -5.48 -15.27
C THR A 404 -6.42 -5.65 -14.54
N LEU A 405 -5.34 -5.71 -15.32
CA LEU A 405 -3.97 -5.76 -14.82
C LEU A 405 -3.28 -4.38 -14.82
N LEU A 406 -4.00 -3.36 -15.27
CA LEU A 406 -3.58 -1.97 -15.17
C LEU A 406 -3.94 -1.41 -13.79
N MET A 407 -2.98 -0.78 -13.10
CA MET A 407 -3.18 -0.11 -11.82
C MET A 407 -2.82 1.38 -11.97
N GLY A 408 -3.85 2.21 -12.17
CA GLY A 408 -3.65 3.59 -12.59
C GLY A 408 -3.14 3.67 -14.03
N ASN A 409 -1.93 4.18 -14.21
CA ASN A 409 -1.27 4.36 -15.51
C ASN A 409 -0.03 3.45 -15.67
N ARG A 410 -0.01 2.30 -15.03
CA ARG A 410 1.08 1.32 -15.20
C ARG A 410 0.55 -0.11 -15.03
N TRP A 411 1.29 -1.06 -15.54
CA TRP A 411 1.04 -2.47 -15.27
C TRP A 411 1.31 -2.80 -13.80
N ILE A 412 0.55 -3.73 -13.25
CA ILE A 412 0.82 -4.34 -11.94
C ILE A 412 2.16 -5.07 -11.98
N THR A 413 2.97 -4.92 -10.93
CA THR A 413 4.23 -5.66 -10.80
C THR A 413 4.00 -7.09 -10.33
N PRO A 414 4.94 -8.03 -10.57
CA PRO A 414 4.86 -9.39 -10.04
C PRO A 414 4.71 -9.43 -8.50
N ASN A 415 5.39 -8.55 -7.77
CA ASN A 415 5.30 -8.47 -6.31
C ASN A 415 3.91 -8.02 -5.85
N GLU A 416 3.35 -6.95 -6.45
CA GLU A 416 1.99 -6.51 -6.16
C GLU A 416 0.95 -7.59 -6.50
N PHE A 417 1.11 -8.24 -7.67
CA PHE A 417 0.25 -9.33 -8.08
C PHE A 417 0.25 -10.47 -7.06
N SER A 418 1.44 -10.88 -6.59
CA SER A 418 1.59 -11.92 -5.57
C SER A 418 0.91 -11.54 -4.25
N GLN A 419 1.04 -10.30 -3.79
CA GLN A 419 0.36 -9.81 -2.58
C GLN A 419 -1.15 -9.81 -2.73
N MET A 420 -1.67 -9.41 -3.90
CA MET A 420 -3.11 -9.37 -4.16
C MET A 420 -3.71 -10.77 -4.29
N LEU A 421 -3.07 -11.67 -5.03
CA LEU A 421 -3.52 -13.06 -5.14
C LEU A 421 -3.45 -13.79 -3.80
N GLY A 422 -2.52 -13.39 -2.94
CA GLY A 422 -2.36 -13.87 -1.56
C GLY A 422 -3.59 -13.65 -0.68
N ARG A 423 -4.50 -12.75 -1.08
CA ARG A 423 -5.78 -12.53 -0.39
C ARG A 423 -6.78 -13.66 -0.62
N ALA A 424 -6.60 -14.49 -1.66
CA ALA A 424 -7.47 -15.62 -1.95
C ALA A 424 -7.16 -16.82 -1.05
N GLY A 425 -8.16 -17.27 -0.30
CA GLY A 425 -8.07 -18.47 0.56
C GLY A 425 -7.37 -18.23 1.89
N ARG A 426 -8.15 -18.26 2.96
CA ARG A 426 -7.67 -18.18 4.35
C ARG A 426 -7.94 -19.50 5.07
N PRO A 427 -6.94 -20.12 5.75
CA PRO A 427 -7.07 -21.45 6.37
C PRO A 427 -8.22 -21.56 7.35
N SER A 428 -8.47 -20.49 8.12
CA SER A 428 -9.54 -20.47 9.14
C SER A 428 -10.94 -20.28 8.57
N TYR A 429 -11.05 -19.86 7.32
CA TYR A 429 -12.31 -19.51 6.67
C TYR A 429 -12.65 -20.40 5.48
N HIS A 430 -11.67 -20.71 4.62
CA HIS A 430 -11.89 -21.30 3.32
C HIS A 430 -11.08 -22.57 3.09
N ASP A 431 -11.62 -23.49 2.30
CA ASP A 431 -10.97 -24.74 1.93
C ASP A 431 -9.99 -24.57 0.75
N ARG A 432 -10.21 -23.51 -0.05
CA ARG A 432 -9.40 -23.16 -1.23
C ARG A 432 -9.42 -21.66 -1.50
N GLY A 433 -8.44 -21.19 -2.23
CA GLY A 433 -8.40 -19.89 -2.87
C GLY A 433 -8.58 -20.02 -4.39
N ILE A 434 -9.28 -19.08 -5.00
CA ILE A 434 -9.48 -19.03 -6.45
C ILE A 434 -9.09 -17.65 -6.93
N VAL A 435 -8.31 -17.60 -8.02
CA VAL A 435 -7.91 -16.33 -8.66
C VAL A 435 -8.31 -16.37 -10.13
N TYR A 436 -8.99 -15.32 -10.59
CA TYR A 436 -9.32 -15.12 -11.99
C TYR A 436 -8.62 -13.87 -12.53
N LEU A 437 -7.89 -14.03 -13.65
CA LEU A 437 -7.43 -12.92 -14.47
C LEU A 437 -8.36 -12.83 -15.68
N LEU A 438 -8.90 -11.63 -15.91
CA LEU A 438 -9.88 -11.36 -16.99
C LEU A 438 -9.31 -10.36 -18.01
N PRO A 439 -8.20 -10.68 -18.72
CA PRO A 439 -7.66 -9.75 -19.70
C PRO A 439 -8.64 -9.54 -20.86
N GLU A 440 -8.72 -8.29 -21.34
CA GLU A 440 -9.50 -7.92 -22.50
C GLU A 440 -8.66 -8.08 -23.78
N VAL A 441 -9.15 -8.89 -24.71
CA VAL A 441 -8.44 -9.21 -25.95
C VAL A 441 -8.17 -7.96 -26.78
N GLY A 442 -6.89 -7.75 -27.12
CA GLY A 442 -6.42 -6.61 -27.92
C GLY A 442 -6.31 -5.28 -27.16
N MET A 443 -6.67 -5.24 -25.87
CA MET A 443 -6.39 -4.08 -25.04
C MET A 443 -4.88 -3.97 -24.82
N SER A 444 -4.30 -2.82 -25.14
CA SER A 444 -2.86 -2.59 -25.04
C SER A 444 -2.55 -1.30 -24.28
N PHE A 445 -1.44 -1.32 -23.56
CA PHE A 445 -0.90 -0.17 -22.87
C PHE A 445 0.64 -0.27 -22.90
N ASP A 446 1.29 0.84 -23.22
CA ASP A 446 2.76 0.93 -23.31
C ASP A 446 3.41 -0.15 -24.18
N GLY A 447 2.78 -0.42 -25.36
CA GLY A 447 3.29 -1.39 -26.33
C GLY A 447 3.08 -2.86 -25.98
N GLU A 448 2.46 -3.18 -24.84
CA GLU A 448 2.15 -4.54 -24.40
C GLU A 448 0.65 -4.78 -24.29
N THR A 449 0.19 -6.01 -24.62
CA THR A 449 -1.22 -6.39 -24.49
C THR A 449 -1.53 -6.93 -23.10
N GLU A 450 -2.79 -6.75 -22.63
CA GLU A 450 -3.22 -7.26 -21.33
C GLU A 450 -3.15 -8.80 -21.25
N GLU A 451 -3.38 -9.50 -22.38
CA GLU A 451 -3.23 -10.97 -22.45
C GLU A 451 -1.77 -11.40 -22.25
N SER A 452 -0.84 -10.68 -22.88
CA SER A 452 0.60 -10.94 -22.73
C SER A 452 1.04 -10.74 -21.28
N LYS A 453 0.61 -9.63 -20.67
CA LYS A 453 0.89 -9.32 -19.28
C LYS A 453 0.29 -10.33 -18.30
N ALA A 454 -0.93 -10.82 -18.59
CA ALA A 454 -1.56 -11.86 -17.77
C ALA A 454 -0.75 -13.16 -17.75
N ILE A 455 -0.24 -13.58 -18.90
CA ILE A 455 0.58 -14.80 -19.01
C ILE A 455 1.93 -14.60 -18.33
N GLU A 456 2.55 -13.44 -18.53
CA GLU A 456 3.81 -13.08 -17.86
C GLU A 456 3.66 -13.18 -16.34
N LEU A 457 2.67 -12.51 -15.73
CA LEU A 457 2.41 -12.55 -14.29
C LEU A 457 2.09 -13.95 -13.75
N LEU A 458 1.51 -14.82 -14.56
CA LEU A 458 1.24 -16.21 -14.19
C LEU A 458 2.46 -17.12 -14.30
N GLU A 459 3.41 -16.80 -15.17
CA GLU A 459 4.62 -17.60 -15.45
C GLU A 459 5.88 -17.05 -14.76
N SER A 460 5.97 -15.72 -14.57
CA SER A 460 7.12 -15.09 -13.92
C SER A 460 7.23 -15.46 -12.45
N GLY A 461 8.46 -15.47 -11.95
CA GLY A 461 8.77 -15.38 -10.53
C GLY A 461 8.41 -14.01 -9.95
N LEU A 462 8.86 -13.77 -8.75
CA LEU A 462 8.79 -12.46 -8.10
C LEU A 462 9.95 -11.59 -8.61
N ASP A 463 9.79 -10.28 -8.50
CA ASP A 463 10.92 -9.38 -8.68
C ASP A 463 11.76 -9.35 -7.40
N PRO A 464 13.09 -9.19 -7.51
CA PRO A 464 13.94 -9.03 -6.35
C PRO A 464 13.57 -7.75 -5.60
N VAL A 465 13.63 -7.80 -4.28
CA VAL A 465 13.46 -6.66 -3.40
C VAL A 465 14.78 -5.91 -3.31
N ASN A 466 14.82 -4.70 -3.84
CA ASN A 466 16.01 -3.85 -3.85
C ASN A 466 15.74 -2.53 -3.14
N VAL A 467 16.70 -2.08 -2.36
CA VAL A 467 16.62 -0.75 -1.76
C VAL A 467 17.07 0.28 -2.79
N HIS A 468 16.15 1.15 -3.16
CA HIS A 468 16.45 2.25 -4.07
C HIS A 468 16.92 3.47 -3.29
N TYR A 469 18.18 3.88 -3.56
CA TYR A 469 18.75 5.09 -3.00
C TYR A 469 19.00 6.13 -4.11
N THR A 470 18.50 7.33 -3.91
CA THR A 470 18.99 8.52 -4.61
C THR A 470 20.13 9.17 -3.79
N SER A 471 20.86 10.08 -4.38
CA SER A 471 21.88 10.85 -3.64
C SER A 471 21.29 11.61 -2.46
N GLU A 472 20.08 12.17 -2.62
CA GLU A 472 19.33 12.84 -1.54
C GLU A 472 18.94 11.87 -0.42
N ASP A 473 18.57 10.63 -0.75
CA ASP A 473 18.23 9.64 0.27
C ASP A 473 19.46 9.23 1.10
N VAL A 474 20.64 9.15 0.47
CA VAL A 474 21.89 8.88 1.19
C VAL A 474 22.20 10.01 2.18
N MET A 475 22.11 11.27 1.74
CA MET A 475 22.32 12.42 2.61
C MET A 475 21.32 12.45 3.77
N GLU A 476 20.03 12.20 3.49
CA GLU A 476 18.97 12.14 4.50
C GLU A 476 19.23 11.04 5.53
N GLN A 477 19.63 9.83 5.10
CA GLN A 477 19.94 8.73 6.00
C GLN A 477 21.24 8.94 6.78
N LEU A 478 22.27 9.53 6.18
CA LEU A 478 23.51 9.86 6.86
C LEU A 478 23.27 10.91 7.97
N LEU A 479 22.48 11.96 7.66
CA LEU A 479 22.06 12.94 8.67
C LEU A 479 21.26 12.29 9.81
N ALA A 480 20.40 11.33 9.48
CA ALA A 480 19.64 10.56 10.48
C ALA A 480 20.54 9.70 11.38
N ASP A 481 21.58 9.09 10.82
CA ASP A 481 22.55 8.29 11.58
C ASP A 481 23.39 9.16 12.51
N ILE A 482 23.83 10.34 12.06
CA ILE A 482 24.57 11.29 12.89
C ILE A 482 23.66 11.85 13.99
N SER A 483 22.43 12.26 13.67
CA SER A 483 21.48 12.84 14.64
C SER A 483 21.02 11.84 15.70
N SER A 484 20.95 10.57 15.37
CA SER A 484 20.60 9.49 16.31
C SER A 484 21.78 9.04 17.19
N GLY A 485 23.00 9.47 16.85
CA GLY A 485 24.23 9.02 17.49
C GLY A 485 24.66 7.61 17.09
N ALA A 486 24.07 7.04 16.03
CA ALA A 486 24.52 5.78 15.44
C ALA A 486 25.89 5.94 14.75
N ILE A 487 26.16 7.10 14.16
CA ILE A 487 27.46 7.53 13.63
C ILE A 487 27.94 8.73 14.44
N LYS A 488 29.17 8.67 14.97
CA LYS A 488 29.80 9.72 15.78
C LYS A 488 31.11 10.21 15.20
N ASN A 489 31.77 9.38 14.42
CA ASN A 489 33.08 9.66 13.81
C ASN A 489 33.04 9.27 12.34
N ILE A 490 33.91 9.87 11.52
CA ILE A 490 34.04 9.53 10.09
C ILE A 490 34.34 8.03 9.90
N ARG A 491 35.15 7.43 10.76
CA ARG A 491 35.45 5.99 10.70
C ARG A 491 34.23 5.07 10.85
N ASP A 492 33.18 5.53 11.49
CA ASP A 492 31.94 4.77 11.67
C ASP A 492 31.16 4.60 10.34
N ILE A 493 31.55 5.37 9.30
CA ILE A 493 30.89 5.38 7.99
C ILE A 493 31.44 4.31 7.07
N GLU A 494 32.73 3.93 7.20
CA GLU A 494 33.42 2.98 6.34
C GLU A 494 32.80 1.56 6.35
N GLU A 495 31.92 1.27 7.30
CA GLU A 495 31.27 -0.03 7.46
C GLU A 495 29.99 -0.21 6.61
N ARG A 496 29.61 0.74 5.73
CA ARG A 496 28.40 0.64 4.89
C ARG A 496 28.74 0.50 3.40
N PRO A 497 28.74 -0.72 2.84
CA PRO A 497 29.32 -0.98 1.50
C PRO A 497 28.42 -0.65 0.30
N THR A 498 27.17 -0.18 0.45
CA THR A 498 26.18 -0.20 -0.66
C THR A 498 25.53 1.13 -1.01
N TRP A 499 26.10 2.26 -0.64
CA TRP A 499 25.55 3.57 -1.02
C TRP A 499 25.97 4.01 -2.42
N PRO A 500 25.05 4.62 -3.22
CA PRO A 500 25.33 5.02 -4.61
C PRO A 500 26.28 6.22 -4.74
N ILE A 501 26.57 6.95 -3.65
CA ILE A 501 27.58 8.02 -3.61
C ILE A 501 28.58 7.74 -2.50
N ASN A 502 29.79 8.31 -2.67
CA ASN A 502 30.80 8.25 -1.64
C ASN A 502 30.30 8.96 -0.37
N PRO A 503 30.33 8.29 0.81
CA PRO A 503 29.93 8.91 2.07
C PRO A 503 30.68 10.20 2.42
N GLU A 504 31.94 10.34 1.99
CA GLU A 504 32.72 11.56 2.20
C GLU A 504 32.12 12.74 1.41
N GLU A 505 31.71 12.52 0.14
CA GLU A 505 31.01 13.53 -0.66
C GLU A 505 29.68 13.92 -0.01
N ALA A 506 28.95 12.95 0.56
CA ALA A 506 27.69 13.21 1.27
C ALA A 506 27.94 14.07 2.53
N LEU A 507 29.03 13.84 3.27
CA LEU A 507 29.40 14.67 4.42
C LEU A 507 29.72 16.11 4.02
N GLU A 508 30.52 16.31 2.97
CA GLU A 508 30.84 17.65 2.44
C GLU A 508 29.55 18.42 2.07
N VAL A 509 28.61 17.75 1.45
CA VAL A 509 27.32 18.35 1.10
C VAL A 509 26.53 18.71 2.36
N LEU A 510 26.39 17.80 3.33
CA LEU A 510 25.70 18.06 4.60
C LEU A 510 26.33 19.22 5.37
N GLU A 511 27.64 19.35 5.37
CA GLU A 511 28.37 20.46 6.00
C GLU A 511 28.12 21.76 5.24
N SER A 512 28.15 21.74 3.91
CA SER A 512 27.87 22.92 3.08
C SER A 512 26.48 23.50 3.28
N TYR A 513 25.49 22.64 3.54
CA TYR A 513 24.15 23.07 3.95
C TYR A 513 24.05 23.51 5.41
N GLY A 514 25.12 23.34 6.20
CA GLY A 514 25.16 23.69 7.63
C GLY A 514 24.34 22.73 8.50
N LEU A 515 24.13 21.51 8.07
CA LEU A 515 23.35 20.48 8.78
C LEU A 515 24.20 19.76 9.84
N ILE A 516 25.50 19.61 9.58
CA ILE A 516 26.48 18.99 10.46
C ILE A 516 27.71 19.89 10.62
N LEU A 517 28.53 19.56 11.60
CA LEU A 517 29.86 20.12 11.84
C LEU A 517 30.83 18.96 12.04
N GLU A 518 31.98 19.03 11.39
CA GLU A 518 33.11 18.16 11.66
C GLU A 518 34.13 18.86 12.53
N ASP A 519 34.59 18.19 13.59
CA ASP A 519 35.60 18.70 14.50
C ASP A 519 36.53 17.54 14.90
N ASP A 520 37.75 17.55 14.35
CA ASP A 520 38.80 16.53 14.57
C ASP A 520 38.26 15.07 14.38
N GLY A 521 37.61 14.85 13.24
CA GLY A 521 37.04 13.56 12.84
C GLY A 521 35.75 13.17 13.58
N LYS A 522 35.24 14.02 14.47
CA LYS A 522 33.97 13.86 15.17
C LYS A 522 32.85 14.60 14.45
N LEU A 523 31.78 13.91 14.22
CA LEU A 523 30.59 14.45 13.56
C LEU A 523 29.55 14.90 14.60
N LYS A 524 29.08 16.14 14.46
CA LYS A 524 28.03 16.71 15.31
C LYS A 524 26.91 17.27 14.44
N VAL A 525 25.67 16.97 14.79
CA VAL A 525 24.51 17.58 14.15
C VAL A 525 24.29 18.98 14.70
N THR A 526 23.98 19.95 13.83
CA THR A 526 23.60 21.32 14.22
C THR A 526 22.13 21.35 14.66
N ASP A 527 21.68 22.46 15.30
CA ASP A 527 20.25 22.67 15.62
C ASP A 527 19.40 22.62 14.36
N TYR A 528 19.91 23.17 13.24
CA TYR A 528 19.26 23.10 11.94
C TYR A 528 19.23 21.67 11.41
N GLY A 529 20.35 20.96 11.42
CA GLY A 529 20.42 19.56 11.02
C GLY A 529 19.50 18.65 11.84
N MET A 530 19.41 18.91 13.14
CA MET A 530 18.46 18.18 14.03
C MET A 530 16.99 18.47 13.65
N ALA A 531 16.66 19.71 13.30
CA ALA A 531 15.31 20.06 12.81
C ALA A 531 14.97 19.36 11.50
N VAL A 532 15.91 19.31 10.56
CA VAL A 532 15.79 18.65 9.25
C VAL A 532 15.64 17.13 9.43
N SER A 533 16.54 16.49 10.17
CA SER A 533 16.50 15.05 10.44
C SER A 533 15.17 14.60 11.06
N LYS A 534 14.68 15.31 12.09
CA LYS A 534 13.38 15.03 12.74
C LYS A 534 12.18 15.30 11.85
N SER A 535 12.37 16.04 10.77
CA SER A 535 11.31 16.38 9.81
C SER A 535 11.30 15.44 8.60
N PHE A 536 12.29 14.54 8.48
CA PHE A 536 12.45 13.64 7.34
C PHE A 536 12.56 14.37 6.00
N LEU A 537 13.12 15.59 6.02
CA LEU A 537 13.30 16.39 4.82
C LEU A 537 14.60 16.02 4.10
N LYS A 538 14.57 16.10 2.78
CA LYS A 538 15.74 16.11 1.93
C LYS A 538 16.47 17.44 2.06
N CYS A 539 17.75 17.50 1.69
CA CYS A 539 18.56 18.72 1.84
C CYS A 539 17.99 19.89 1.05
N GLU A 540 17.57 19.65 -0.21
CA GLU A 540 16.98 20.69 -1.06
C GLU A 540 15.64 21.21 -0.50
N GLU A 541 14.81 20.34 0.04
CA GLU A 541 13.53 20.73 0.68
C GLU A 541 13.76 21.61 1.92
N ALA A 542 14.76 21.24 2.73
CA ALA A 542 15.13 22.00 3.91
C ALA A 542 15.70 23.36 3.56
N ASP A 543 16.53 23.42 2.51
CA ASP A 543 17.13 24.66 2.00
C ASP A 543 16.07 25.58 1.42
N TYR A 544 15.12 25.05 0.63
CA TYR A 544 13.97 25.80 0.14
C TYR A 544 13.19 26.47 1.27
N ILE A 545 12.92 25.74 2.35
CA ILE A 545 12.26 26.32 3.54
C ILE A 545 13.13 27.44 4.11
N ARG A 546 14.42 27.21 4.32
CA ARG A 546 15.37 28.18 4.91
C ARG A 546 15.40 29.49 4.14
N GLU A 547 15.53 29.42 2.81
CA GLU A 547 15.63 30.59 1.94
C GLU A 547 14.33 31.42 1.91
N ASN A 548 13.19 30.77 2.06
CA ASN A 548 11.89 31.42 1.94
C ASN A 548 11.31 31.88 3.29
N LEU A 549 11.96 31.58 4.44
CA LEU A 549 11.45 31.99 5.76
C LEU A 549 11.26 33.50 5.91
N ASP A 550 12.04 34.33 5.23
CA ASP A 550 11.97 35.79 5.33
C ASP A 550 10.97 36.39 4.35
N ASN A 551 10.73 35.73 3.21
CA ASN A 551 10.00 36.29 2.07
C ASN A 551 8.56 35.78 1.96
N MET A 552 8.23 34.64 2.57
CA MET A 552 6.94 33.98 2.46
C MET A 552 6.33 33.69 3.84
N ASP A 553 5.02 33.63 3.91
CA ASP A 553 4.36 33.09 5.12
C ASP A 553 4.45 31.56 5.16
N PRO A 554 4.39 30.93 6.36
CA PRO A 554 4.57 29.49 6.51
C PRO A 554 3.56 28.66 5.72
N LEU A 555 2.34 29.14 5.54
CA LEU A 555 1.34 28.42 4.75
C LEU A 555 1.67 28.46 3.27
N ALA A 556 2.12 29.61 2.76
CA ALA A 556 2.52 29.74 1.36
C ALA A 556 3.71 28.80 1.04
N ILE A 557 4.72 28.73 1.92
CA ILE A 557 5.83 27.76 1.79
C ILE A 557 5.28 26.32 1.75
N ALA A 558 4.37 25.97 2.67
CA ALA A 558 3.84 24.60 2.73
C ALA A 558 3.03 24.23 1.48
N LEU A 559 2.23 25.15 0.95
CA LEU A 559 1.42 24.92 -0.25
C LEU A 559 2.25 24.85 -1.53
N SER A 560 3.36 25.59 -1.62
CA SER A 560 4.29 25.50 -2.77
C SER A 560 5.09 24.19 -2.78
N MET A 561 5.35 23.61 -1.61
CA MET A 561 6.04 22.31 -1.51
C MET A 561 5.10 21.12 -1.79
N GLU A 562 3.84 21.23 -1.41
CA GLU A 562 2.87 20.12 -1.51
C GLU A 562 1.51 20.64 -1.98
N PRO A 563 1.36 20.96 -3.28
CA PRO A 563 0.07 21.36 -3.82
C PRO A 563 -0.91 20.18 -3.89
N PHE A 564 -2.22 20.47 -3.85
CA PHE A 564 -3.26 19.43 -3.91
C PHE A 564 -3.47 18.92 -5.34
N GLU A 565 -3.24 17.64 -5.57
CA GLU A 565 -3.27 17.02 -6.91
C GLU A 565 -4.53 16.19 -7.20
N ASN A 566 -5.21 15.68 -6.15
CA ASN A 566 -6.26 14.67 -6.29
C ASN A 566 -7.64 15.29 -6.61
N ALA A 567 -7.70 16.09 -7.66
CA ALA A 567 -8.91 16.74 -8.15
C ALA A 567 -9.34 16.21 -9.53
N TYR A 568 -10.64 15.98 -9.70
CA TYR A 568 -11.23 15.42 -10.92
C TYR A 568 -12.49 16.19 -11.28
N LEU A 569 -12.82 16.29 -12.57
CA LEU A 569 -14.16 16.70 -12.98
C LEU A 569 -15.19 15.65 -12.53
N SER A 570 -16.35 16.10 -12.07
CA SER A 570 -17.45 15.19 -11.76
C SER A 570 -17.83 14.36 -12.99
N ASN A 571 -18.30 13.13 -12.77
CA ASN A 571 -18.78 12.30 -13.88
C ASN A 571 -19.85 12.97 -14.71
N ARG A 572 -20.70 13.80 -14.09
CA ARG A 572 -21.77 14.52 -14.79
C ARG A 572 -21.19 15.56 -15.74
N LEU A 573 -20.28 16.39 -15.28
CA LEU A 573 -19.65 17.43 -16.10
C LEU A 573 -18.78 16.82 -17.20
N HIS A 574 -17.91 15.86 -16.84
CA HIS A 574 -17.02 15.19 -17.79
C HIS A 574 -17.80 14.47 -18.91
N ASN A 575 -18.83 13.68 -18.55
CA ASN A 575 -19.63 12.97 -19.55
C ASN A 575 -20.38 13.91 -20.46
N GLN A 576 -20.92 15.03 -19.93
CA GLN A 576 -21.63 16.00 -20.76
C GLN A 576 -20.68 16.72 -21.73
N LEU A 577 -19.50 17.16 -21.28
CA LEU A 577 -18.46 17.72 -22.12
C LEU A 577 -18.03 16.73 -23.21
N THR A 578 -17.70 15.50 -22.85
CA THR A 578 -17.31 14.45 -23.80
C THR A 578 -18.38 14.21 -24.87
N HIS A 579 -19.65 14.15 -24.46
CA HIS A 579 -20.76 13.91 -25.39
C HIS A 579 -21.00 15.09 -26.33
N LYS A 580 -20.99 16.32 -25.79
CA LYS A 580 -21.26 17.55 -26.56
C LYS A 580 -20.11 17.91 -27.52
N LEU A 581 -18.88 17.69 -27.08
CA LEU A 581 -17.69 18.02 -27.87
C LEU A 581 -17.24 16.86 -28.78
N LYS A 582 -17.73 15.64 -28.55
CA LYS A 582 -17.33 14.40 -29.23
C LYS A 582 -15.82 14.11 -29.14
N VAL A 583 -15.18 14.55 -28.04
CA VAL A 583 -13.76 14.38 -27.79
C VAL A 583 -13.57 13.59 -26.48
N LYS A 584 -12.65 12.62 -26.49
CA LYS A 584 -12.23 11.93 -25.29
C LYS A 584 -11.06 12.69 -24.66
N PHE A 585 -11.15 13.00 -23.37
CA PHE A 585 -10.10 13.69 -22.61
C PHE A 585 -10.02 13.16 -21.18
N SER A 586 -8.97 13.51 -20.45
CA SER A 586 -8.80 13.12 -19.06
C SER A 586 -9.89 13.72 -18.17
N ASN A 587 -10.28 13.02 -17.11
CA ASN A 587 -11.12 13.60 -16.07
C ASN A 587 -10.30 14.21 -14.92
N LYS A 588 -8.95 14.09 -14.92
CA LYS A 588 -8.09 14.77 -13.95
C LYS A 588 -8.14 16.27 -14.21
N LEU A 589 -8.40 17.07 -13.18
CA LEU A 589 -8.59 18.50 -13.31
C LEU A 589 -7.38 19.23 -13.92
N PHE A 590 -6.18 18.83 -13.50
CA PHE A 590 -4.91 19.47 -13.89
C PHE A 590 -4.27 18.84 -15.15
N ALA A 591 -4.96 17.95 -15.86
CA ALA A 591 -4.46 17.45 -17.13
C ALA A 591 -4.62 18.50 -18.23
N ASP A 592 -3.61 18.69 -19.08
CA ASP A 592 -3.62 19.67 -20.18
C ASP A 592 -4.87 19.58 -21.05
N SER A 593 -5.27 18.37 -21.42
CA SER A 593 -6.50 18.14 -22.20
C SER A 593 -7.78 18.57 -21.48
N THR A 594 -7.78 18.58 -20.16
CA THR A 594 -8.90 19.06 -19.34
C THR A 594 -8.86 20.56 -19.24
N LEU A 595 -7.69 21.13 -18.95
CA LEU A 595 -7.48 22.57 -18.82
C LEU A 595 -7.85 23.30 -20.11
N ASP A 596 -7.44 22.78 -21.27
CA ASP A 596 -7.81 23.31 -22.57
C ASP A 596 -9.34 23.40 -22.75
N ILE A 597 -10.05 22.31 -22.41
CA ILE A 597 -11.50 22.24 -22.56
C ILE A 597 -12.25 23.17 -21.61
N ILE A 598 -11.85 23.21 -20.32
CA ILE A 598 -12.57 24.00 -19.32
C ILE A 598 -12.23 25.50 -19.35
N SER A 599 -11.12 25.88 -19.97
CA SER A 599 -10.74 27.29 -20.15
C SER A 599 -11.48 27.95 -21.32
N ASN A 600 -11.96 27.15 -22.28
CA ASN A 600 -12.62 27.67 -23.47
C ASN A 600 -14.09 28.07 -23.18
N GLY A 601 -14.41 29.39 -23.30
CA GLY A 601 -15.73 29.92 -23.06
C GLY A 601 -16.83 29.34 -23.94
N ASP A 602 -16.53 28.99 -25.21
CA ASP A 602 -17.50 28.40 -26.13
C ASP A 602 -18.04 27.04 -25.71
N ASN A 603 -17.29 26.33 -24.88
CA ASN A 603 -17.69 25.04 -24.32
C ASN A 603 -18.76 25.18 -23.23
N ILE A 604 -18.83 26.35 -22.55
CA ILE A 604 -19.79 26.62 -21.48
C ILE A 604 -21.21 26.63 -22.05
N ILE A 605 -21.43 27.33 -23.18
CA ILE A 605 -22.75 27.53 -23.80
C ILE A 605 -23.41 26.21 -24.19
N LYS A 606 -22.61 25.15 -24.37
CA LYS A 606 -23.07 23.79 -24.75
C LYS A 606 -23.62 22.96 -23.60
N LEU A 607 -23.47 23.41 -22.35
CA LEU A 607 -23.81 22.66 -21.13
C LEU A 607 -25.21 23.04 -20.60
N ASP A 608 -25.73 22.21 -19.67
CA ASP A 608 -26.94 22.57 -18.89
C ASP A 608 -26.62 23.72 -17.93
N GLU A 609 -27.60 24.58 -17.58
CA GLU A 609 -27.42 25.77 -16.75
C GLU A 609 -26.59 25.54 -15.47
N LYS A 610 -26.88 24.46 -14.71
CA LYS A 610 -26.13 24.13 -13.48
C LYS A 610 -24.68 23.79 -13.74
N LEU A 611 -24.36 23.22 -14.89
CA LEU A 611 -23.00 22.90 -15.27
C LEU A 611 -22.28 24.09 -15.88
N GLN A 612 -23.02 24.98 -16.55
CA GLN A 612 -22.53 26.31 -16.99
C GLN A 612 -22.06 27.13 -15.79
N GLU A 613 -22.90 27.24 -14.76
CA GLU A 613 -22.58 27.96 -13.52
C GLU A 613 -21.34 27.37 -12.85
N ALA A 614 -21.24 26.03 -12.76
CA ALA A 614 -20.09 25.37 -12.16
C ALA A 614 -18.78 25.62 -12.94
N LEU A 615 -18.83 25.58 -14.26
CA LEU A 615 -17.67 25.84 -15.10
C LEU A 615 -17.23 27.32 -15.07
N LEU A 616 -18.19 28.25 -15.06
CA LEU A 616 -17.93 29.68 -14.83
C LEU A 616 -17.26 29.92 -13.48
N ASN A 617 -17.75 29.27 -12.42
CA ASN A 617 -17.11 29.34 -11.10
C ASN A 617 -15.68 28.86 -11.11
N ILE A 618 -15.36 27.77 -11.83
CA ILE A 618 -13.97 27.29 -12.00
C ILE A 618 -13.12 28.37 -12.69
N GLN A 619 -13.63 28.93 -13.78
CA GLN A 619 -12.88 29.95 -14.54
C GLN A 619 -12.64 31.23 -13.71
N ILE A 620 -13.63 31.70 -12.96
CA ILE A 620 -13.51 32.89 -12.13
C ILE A 620 -12.60 32.65 -10.92
N ASP A 621 -12.85 31.60 -10.19
CA ASP A 621 -12.18 31.38 -8.89
C ASP A 621 -10.78 30.77 -9.04
N PHE A 622 -10.53 29.94 -10.06
CA PHE A 622 -9.28 29.20 -10.18
C PHE A 622 -8.46 29.51 -11.44
N LEU A 623 -9.08 29.90 -12.56
CA LEU A 623 -8.38 30.17 -13.82
C LEU A 623 -8.18 31.66 -14.14
N SER A 624 -8.45 32.57 -13.20
CA SER A 624 -8.37 34.03 -13.38
C SER A 624 -6.96 34.57 -13.06
N CYS A 625 -5.89 33.95 -13.54
CA CYS A 625 -4.53 34.50 -13.42
C CYS A 625 -4.13 35.32 -14.67
N GLU A 626 -3.08 36.13 -14.53
CA GLU A 626 -2.50 36.96 -15.63
C GLU A 626 -1.28 36.28 -16.27
N CYS A 627 -1.04 34.99 -15.99
CA CYS A 627 0.10 34.25 -16.51
C CYS A 627 0.04 34.09 -18.03
N LYS A 628 1.19 34.23 -18.70
CA LYS A 628 1.30 34.03 -20.15
C LYS A 628 0.99 32.58 -20.58
N GLU A 629 1.26 31.62 -19.71
CA GLU A 629 1.07 30.19 -19.95
C GLU A 629 -0.35 29.70 -19.59
N ARG A 630 -1.27 30.60 -19.22
CA ARG A 630 -2.65 30.22 -18.91
C ARG A 630 -3.31 29.49 -20.09
N PRO A 631 -4.03 28.36 -19.89
CA PRO A 631 -4.45 27.76 -18.59
C PRO A 631 -3.47 26.73 -18.01
N PHE A 632 -2.29 26.52 -18.61
CA PHE A 632 -1.34 25.47 -18.27
C PHE A 632 -0.33 25.85 -17.17
N CYS A 633 -0.51 27.01 -16.57
CA CYS A 633 0.26 27.41 -15.38
C CYS A 633 -0.30 26.73 -14.12
N ASP A 634 0.54 26.56 -13.08
CA ASP A 634 0.18 25.90 -11.82
C ASP A 634 -0.83 26.69 -10.96
N CYS A 635 -1.19 27.91 -11.36
CA CYS A 635 -2.10 28.79 -10.61
C CYS A 635 -3.45 28.16 -10.26
N ILE A 636 -4.00 27.28 -11.10
CA ILE A 636 -5.26 26.57 -10.78
C ILE A 636 -5.09 25.65 -9.59
N GLN A 637 -3.95 24.96 -9.52
CA GLN A 637 -3.61 24.03 -8.46
C GLN A 637 -3.35 24.77 -7.15
N ASP A 638 -2.59 25.85 -7.20
CA ASP A 638 -2.31 26.72 -6.05
C ASP A 638 -3.58 27.31 -5.46
N LYS A 639 -4.43 27.90 -6.29
CA LYS A 639 -5.71 28.49 -5.85
C LYS A 639 -6.68 27.45 -5.28
N LEU A 640 -6.71 26.23 -5.85
CA LEU A 640 -7.52 25.15 -5.29
C LEU A 640 -6.98 24.69 -3.94
N SER A 641 -5.66 24.56 -3.81
CA SER A 641 -4.97 24.23 -2.55
C SER A 641 -5.28 25.25 -1.47
N GLU A 642 -5.12 26.53 -1.78
CA GLU A 642 -5.53 27.63 -0.89
C GLU A 642 -7.00 27.57 -0.50
N TYR A 643 -7.89 27.29 -1.46
CA TYR A 643 -9.32 27.21 -1.20
C TYR A 643 -9.62 26.11 -0.19
N ILE A 644 -9.02 24.92 -0.34
CA ILE A 644 -9.21 23.78 0.58
C ILE A 644 -8.76 24.18 2.00
N VAL A 645 -7.56 24.75 2.15
CA VAL A 645 -7.06 25.18 3.46
C VAL A 645 -7.93 26.30 4.04
N LYS A 646 -8.30 27.34 3.27
CA LYS A 646 -9.19 28.40 3.70
C LYS A 646 -10.53 27.86 4.22
N MET A 647 -11.09 26.83 3.56
CA MET A 647 -12.31 26.18 4.06
C MET A 647 -12.06 25.42 5.37
N ARG A 648 -10.90 24.74 5.52
CA ARG A 648 -10.52 24.08 6.77
C ARG A 648 -10.37 25.08 7.90
N LEU A 649 -9.67 26.19 7.69
CA LEU A 649 -9.51 27.28 8.65
C LEU A 649 -10.84 27.95 9.05
N ARG A 650 -11.90 27.84 8.22
CA ARG A 650 -13.27 28.25 8.53
C ARG A 650 -14.09 27.18 9.27
N GLY A 651 -13.45 26.09 9.71
CA GLY A 651 -14.09 25.04 10.49
C GLY A 651 -14.81 23.97 9.68
N LYS A 652 -14.49 23.81 8.38
CA LYS A 652 -15.09 22.76 7.55
C LYS A 652 -14.29 21.46 7.64
N ASP A 653 -15.00 20.35 7.81
CA ASP A 653 -14.38 19.03 7.73
C ASP A 653 -14.06 18.63 6.27
N PRO A 654 -13.07 17.73 6.04
CA PRO A 654 -12.73 17.24 4.71
C PRO A 654 -13.95 16.73 3.91
N ALA A 655 -14.92 16.10 4.57
CA ALA A 655 -16.15 15.66 3.93
C ALA A 655 -17.05 16.82 3.50
N ASP A 656 -17.08 17.92 4.26
CA ASP A 656 -17.82 19.13 3.90
C ASP A 656 -17.14 19.86 2.75
N ILE A 657 -15.82 19.96 2.77
CA ILE A 657 -15.02 20.57 1.69
C ILE A 657 -15.25 19.82 0.37
N SER A 658 -15.15 18.47 0.41
CA SER A 658 -15.45 17.61 -0.74
C SER A 658 -16.84 17.88 -1.33
N ARG A 659 -17.86 17.99 -0.46
CA ARG A 659 -19.24 18.30 -0.89
C ARG A 659 -19.38 19.71 -1.47
N LEU A 660 -18.69 20.71 -0.90
CA LEU A 660 -18.70 22.08 -1.41
C LEU A 660 -18.06 22.17 -2.81
N LEU A 661 -16.90 21.53 -2.99
CA LEU A 661 -16.22 21.45 -4.28
C LEU A 661 -17.10 20.80 -5.35
N LEU A 662 -17.75 19.69 -5.01
CA LEU A 662 -18.67 19.00 -5.92
C LEU A 662 -19.90 19.83 -6.24
N LYS A 663 -20.50 20.50 -5.25
CA LYS A 663 -21.74 21.28 -5.42
C LYS A 663 -21.51 22.56 -6.23
N LYS A 664 -20.46 23.33 -5.89
CA LYS A 664 -20.20 24.65 -6.49
C LYS A 664 -19.46 24.55 -7.83
N TYR A 665 -18.49 23.65 -7.91
CA TYR A 665 -17.55 23.61 -9.04
C TYR A 665 -17.64 22.33 -9.87
N GLN A 666 -18.47 21.35 -9.49
CA GLN A 666 -18.44 20.02 -10.09
C GLN A 666 -17.04 19.38 -10.08
N ILE A 667 -16.21 19.76 -9.09
CA ILE A 667 -14.90 19.17 -8.83
C ILE A 667 -15.08 18.03 -7.81
N GLN A 668 -14.67 16.82 -8.19
CA GLN A 668 -14.64 15.67 -7.32
C GLN A 668 -13.25 15.57 -6.67
N ALA A 669 -13.15 16.01 -5.42
CA ALA A 669 -12.03 15.70 -4.53
C ALA A 669 -12.57 14.80 -3.41
N TYR A 670 -11.98 13.61 -3.21
CA TYR A 670 -12.49 12.70 -2.19
C TYR A 670 -12.06 13.16 -0.78
N SER A 671 -12.93 12.98 0.19
CA SER A 671 -12.67 13.43 1.56
C SER A 671 -11.43 12.79 2.19
N GLY A 672 -11.14 11.52 1.84
CA GLY A 672 -9.93 10.83 2.29
C GLY A 672 -8.65 11.43 1.68
N ASP A 673 -8.70 11.91 0.44
CA ASP A 673 -7.55 12.58 -0.20
C ASP A 673 -7.30 13.95 0.43
N ILE A 674 -8.37 14.73 0.66
CA ILE A 674 -8.26 16.02 1.35
C ILE A 674 -7.71 15.81 2.78
N PHE A 675 -8.19 14.79 3.48
CA PHE A 675 -7.69 14.45 4.82
C PHE A 675 -6.19 14.14 4.80
N ASN A 676 -5.74 13.23 3.94
CA ASN A 676 -4.35 12.83 3.84
C ASN A 676 -3.44 14.00 3.42
N TRP A 677 -3.91 14.82 2.47
CA TRP A 677 -3.18 15.99 2.04
C TRP A 677 -3.05 17.06 3.14
N LEU A 678 -4.12 17.34 3.87
CA LEU A 678 -4.05 18.24 5.05
C LEU A 678 -3.08 17.72 6.11
N ASP A 679 -2.98 16.40 6.26
CA ASP A 679 -2.01 15.76 7.16
C ASP A 679 -0.56 15.95 6.65
N SER A 680 -0.34 15.92 5.32
CA SER A 680 0.96 16.28 4.72
C SER A 680 1.30 17.75 4.94
N ILE A 681 0.35 18.67 4.75
CA ILE A 681 0.53 20.10 5.03
C ILE A 681 0.90 20.34 6.51
N LEU A 682 0.27 19.63 7.44
CA LEU A 682 0.64 19.70 8.86
C LEU A 682 2.08 19.27 9.11
N ARG A 683 2.56 18.22 8.41
CA ARG A 683 3.96 17.77 8.51
C ARG A 683 4.94 18.83 8.02
N ILE A 684 4.66 19.44 6.88
CA ILE A 684 5.51 20.51 6.33
C ILE A 684 5.50 21.75 7.24
N LEU A 685 4.34 22.18 7.71
CA LEU A 685 4.25 23.29 8.67
C LEU A 685 5.01 23.01 9.98
N GLU A 686 4.98 21.78 10.47
CA GLU A 686 5.78 21.38 11.63
C GLU A 686 7.28 21.43 11.33
N SER A 687 7.68 21.06 10.10
CA SER A 687 9.07 21.18 9.63
C SER A 687 9.50 22.64 9.57
N ILE A 688 8.67 23.51 9.00
CA ILE A 688 8.90 24.96 8.96
C ILE A 688 9.04 25.52 10.39
N ARG A 689 8.16 25.10 11.31
CA ARG A 689 8.21 25.52 12.71
C ARG A 689 9.52 25.12 13.39
N ARG A 690 10.01 23.89 13.15
CA ARG A 690 11.28 23.40 13.71
C ARG A 690 12.49 24.15 13.14
N ILE A 691 12.51 24.33 11.82
CA ILE A 691 13.58 25.09 11.16
C ILE A 691 13.58 26.54 11.62
N SER A 692 12.39 27.19 11.67
CA SER A 692 12.26 28.54 12.22
C SER A 692 12.77 28.66 13.66
N SER A 693 12.54 27.62 14.49
CA SER A 693 13.05 27.58 15.85
C SER A 693 14.59 27.48 15.88
N ALA A 694 15.19 26.67 15.02
CA ALA A 694 16.63 26.55 14.91
C ALA A 694 17.29 27.88 14.54
N PHE A 695 16.65 28.67 13.67
CA PHE A 695 17.09 30.01 13.29
C PHE A 695 16.58 31.13 14.18
N LYS A 696 15.93 30.81 15.33
CA LYS A 696 15.41 31.77 16.33
C LYS A 696 14.39 32.77 15.77
N LYS A 697 13.65 32.38 14.72
CA LYS A 697 12.60 33.21 14.08
C LYS A 697 11.26 33.04 14.81
N HIS A 698 11.14 33.67 15.98
CA HIS A 698 10.02 33.47 16.91
C HIS A 698 8.64 33.80 16.32
N GLU A 699 8.53 34.81 15.45
CA GLU A 699 7.29 35.16 14.78
C GLU A 699 6.81 34.01 13.87
N LYS A 700 7.70 33.45 13.05
CA LYS A 700 7.39 32.32 12.17
C LYS A 700 7.02 31.05 12.96
N VAL A 701 7.67 30.83 14.11
CA VAL A 701 7.30 29.74 15.02
C VAL A 701 5.87 29.92 15.54
N LYS A 702 5.49 31.13 15.96
CA LYS A 702 4.16 31.43 16.47
C LYS A 702 3.11 31.28 15.35
N GLU A 703 3.37 31.86 14.18
CA GLU A 703 2.50 31.80 13.03
C GLU A 703 2.27 30.35 12.58
N SER A 704 3.34 29.56 12.39
CA SER A 704 3.24 28.13 12.06
C SER A 704 2.43 27.36 13.10
N SER A 705 2.61 27.65 14.40
CA SER A 705 1.89 26.97 15.50
C SER A 705 0.39 27.27 15.47
N MET A 706 0.00 28.51 15.16
CA MET A 706 -1.41 28.91 15.03
C MET A 706 -2.08 28.20 13.86
N ILE A 707 -1.42 28.19 12.68
CA ILE A 707 -1.94 27.53 11.48
C ILE A 707 -2.04 26.02 11.70
N LEU A 708 -1.01 25.40 12.31
CA LEU A 708 -1.01 23.97 12.67
C LEU A 708 -2.23 23.63 13.54
N GLN A 709 -2.46 24.38 14.62
CA GLN A 709 -3.59 24.14 15.51
C GLN A 709 -4.92 24.26 14.79
N ALA A 710 -5.09 25.29 13.97
CA ALA A 710 -6.33 25.53 13.24
C ALA A 710 -6.62 24.44 12.19
N ILE A 711 -5.62 24.00 11.44
CA ILE A 711 -5.80 22.88 10.49
C ILE A 711 -6.04 21.56 11.24
N GLU A 712 -5.33 21.30 12.34
CA GLU A 712 -5.49 20.11 13.16
C GLU A 712 -6.92 19.97 13.69
N THR A 713 -7.40 20.98 14.39
CA THR A 713 -8.68 20.93 15.09
C THR A 713 -9.87 21.29 14.19
N GLY A 714 -9.65 22.11 13.16
CA GLY A 714 -10.70 22.73 12.37
C GLY A 714 -11.38 23.89 13.11
N ASP A 715 -10.75 24.39 14.18
CA ASP A 715 -11.24 25.58 14.86
C ASP A 715 -10.92 26.82 14.04
N LYS A 716 -11.85 27.77 14.04
CA LYS A 716 -11.62 29.04 13.33
C LYS A 716 -10.44 29.77 13.96
N ILE A 717 -9.56 30.29 13.13
CA ILE A 717 -8.59 31.28 13.59
C ILE A 717 -9.39 32.53 13.96
N PRO A 718 -9.22 33.07 15.19
CA PRO A 718 -9.96 34.23 15.66
C PRO A 718 -9.75 35.46 14.77
#